data_affeb1ec80fec1ac749f9bdec5f63dba
#
_entry.id   affeb1ec80fec1ac749f9bdec5f63dba
#
_cell.length_a   1.000
_cell.length_b   1.000
_cell.length_c   1.000
_cell.angle_alpha   90.00
_cell.angle_beta   90.00
_cell.angle_gamma   90.00
#
_symmetry.space_group_name_H-M   'P 1'
#
loop_
_entity.id
_entity.type
_entity.pdbx_description
1 polymer ?
#
loop_
_entity_poly.entity_id
_entity_poly.type
_entity_poly.pdbx_seq_one_letter_code
_entity_poly.pdbx_strand_id
1 'polypeptide(L)'
;MEARPPLPRTVRFAAFELDSRTGELSKHGIKVRLPDKPFEVLLALLERRGDLVTREELHQRLWPSDTFVDFDHGLNTALSRLREVLSDSAEKPRYIETLRQRGYRFVAPVEEVAAEPPTSAGDVAAVSVAAPAEAPQARPVRAWRWRATATAVVVLALAAAGYFTWNRITTPATAEKLRLVVLPFENLSGDPDQDYFADGLTEEMITQLASFSQGQVAVIARTSAMTYKGGRKGVAEIGRELDVDYLLEGSVRNDGGRVRISAQLIAVRGESHLWAQNYDRDLSGIVALQDDVASAVARQIRQTLSPTVQAAAGRRRTTNPEAYDAYLRGRFHWNKRNLDDLRKGLEYFESALQKDPNYALAHAGIADTYNVATNHGYLDPAIAFPRARAAAQKALELDDSLAEAHAALAFSIFHRDYDWSGAEREYRRAIALNPSYTFARQWYGRFLTAMGRFEEARAEAQAARELDPLSLSAVINIGHVAYNARNYDRAVAEMRRTLELEPNQLWAHVYMAMAYSAMGAHTEAIEAAQKTSAVTAGRPSFLLAYCYAAAGRHADARPIFEYWKQRRKEETVDLVYLAGIHAALGEADAAFGLLNQAHQERSQFLPYVNVFPWLDPLRADPRFEALVATMKFPAPRR
;
A
#
# COMPACT_ATOMS: atom_id res chain seq x y z
N MET A 1 -16.21 -45.77 -21.09
CA MET A 1 -15.28 -44.62 -21.18
C MET A 1 -13.90 -45.16 -20.86
N GLU A 2 -13.04 -45.30 -21.86
CA GLU A 2 -11.66 -45.75 -21.67
C GLU A 2 -10.90 -44.72 -20.85
N ALA A 3 -10.22 -45.14 -19.80
CA ALA A 3 -9.37 -44.26 -18.99
C ALA A 3 -8.17 -43.82 -19.84
N ARG A 4 -8.07 -42.52 -20.09
CA ARG A 4 -6.88 -41.96 -20.75
C ARG A 4 -5.64 -42.17 -19.86
N PRO A 5 -4.45 -42.37 -20.47
CA PRO A 5 -3.23 -42.49 -19.70
C PRO A 5 -2.95 -41.22 -18.91
N PRO A 6 -2.30 -41.33 -17.73
CA PRO A 6 -1.93 -40.18 -16.91
C PRO A 6 -1.04 -39.23 -17.70
N LEU A 7 -1.07 -37.93 -17.35
CA LEU A 7 -0.21 -36.91 -17.96
C LEU A 7 1.28 -37.36 -17.98
N PRO A 8 1.98 -37.25 -19.12
CA PRO A 8 3.38 -37.50 -19.18
C PRO A 8 4.16 -36.57 -18.26
N ARG A 9 5.35 -36.99 -17.84
CA ARG A 9 6.18 -36.24 -16.87
C ARG A 9 6.42 -34.78 -17.30
N THR A 10 6.69 -34.59 -18.58
CA THR A 10 6.95 -33.25 -19.15
C THR A 10 6.02 -33.00 -20.33
N VAL A 11 5.31 -31.90 -20.25
CA VAL A 11 4.32 -31.48 -21.25
C VAL A 11 4.70 -30.11 -21.79
N ARG A 12 4.84 -29.98 -23.09
CA ARG A 12 5.15 -28.70 -23.75
C ARG A 12 3.94 -28.19 -24.56
N PHE A 13 3.65 -26.89 -24.41
CA PHE A 13 2.63 -26.21 -25.21
C PHE A 13 3.08 -24.79 -25.52
N ALA A 14 3.20 -24.48 -26.81
CA ALA A 14 3.76 -23.23 -27.31
C ALA A 14 5.12 -22.91 -26.67
N ALA A 15 5.20 -21.80 -25.92
CA ALA A 15 6.42 -21.35 -25.23
C ALA A 15 6.59 -21.93 -23.83
N PHE A 16 5.63 -22.73 -23.37
CA PHE A 16 5.59 -23.24 -21.99
C PHE A 16 5.96 -24.72 -21.92
N GLU A 17 6.61 -25.09 -20.83
CA GLU A 17 6.95 -26.46 -20.48
C GLU A 17 6.58 -26.70 -19.01
N LEU A 18 5.80 -27.74 -18.76
CA LEU A 18 5.28 -28.14 -17.45
C LEU A 18 5.85 -29.49 -17.05
N ASP A 19 6.53 -29.58 -15.90
CA ASP A 19 6.82 -30.84 -15.23
C ASP A 19 5.68 -31.18 -14.28
N SER A 20 4.90 -32.20 -14.63
CA SER A 20 3.70 -32.63 -13.87
C SER A 20 4.03 -33.18 -12.49
N ARG A 21 5.27 -33.62 -12.25
CA ARG A 21 5.72 -34.21 -10.99
C ARG A 21 6.23 -33.17 -10.00
N THR A 22 6.98 -32.18 -10.49
CA THR A 22 7.55 -31.12 -9.62
C THR A 22 6.62 -29.92 -9.47
N GLY A 23 5.59 -29.83 -10.32
CA GLY A 23 4.69 -28.68 -10.34
C GLY A 23 5.33 -27.41 -10.93
N GLU A 24 6.43 -27.57 -11.68
CA GLU A 24 7.16 -26.43 -12.23
C GLU A 24 6.70 -26.09 -13.65
N LEU A 25 6.25 -24.87 -13.84
CA LEU A 25 5.98 -24.28 -15.14
C LEU A 25 7.16 -23.41 -15.57
N SER A 26 7.65 -23.57 -16.79
CA SER A 26 8.67 -22.70 -17.36
C SER A 26 8.19 -22.10 -18.69
N LYS A 27 8.67 -20.89 -19.02
CA LYS A 27 8.45 -20.20 -20.29
C LYS A 27 9.82 -19.91 -20.92
N HIS A 28 10.10 -20.48 -22.08
CA HIS A 28 11.42 -20.41 -22.72
C HIS A 28 12.57 -20.81 -21.77
N GLY A 29 12.37 -21.85 -20.95
CA GLY A 29 13.37 -22.33 -19.98
C GLY A 29 13.49 -21.50 -18.69
N ILE A 30 12.74 -20.41 -18.53
CA ILE A 30 12.72 -19.59 -17.31
C ILE A 30 11.52 -20.01 -16.45
N LYS A 31 11.77 -20.35 -15.17
CA LYS A 31 10.71 -20.74 -14.24
C LYS A 31 9.68 -19.62 -14.05
N VAL A 32 8.41 -19.97 -14.19
CA VAL A 32 7.28 -19.09 -13.96
C VAL A 32 6.51 -19.57 -12.74
N ARG A 33 6.38 -18.74 -11.74
CA ARG A 33 5.67 -19.10 -10.50
C ARG A 33 4.16 -19.06 -10.75
N LEU A 34 3.50 -20.19 -10.60
CA LEU A 34 2.06 -20.33 -10.68
C LEU A 34 1.54 -20.75 -9.29
N PRO A 35 0.59 -20.02 -8.67
CA PRO A 35 -0.01 -20.42 -7.40
C PRO A 35 -0.77 -21.76 -7.49
N ASP A 36 -0.97 -22.45 -6.36
CA ASP A 36 -1.50 -23.81 -6.31
C ASP A 36 -2.83 -24.00 -7.04
N LYS A 37 -3.84 -23.15 -6.78
CA LYS A 37 -5.17 -23.28 -7.43
C LYS A 37 -5.14 -23.03 -8.94
N PRO A 38 -4.54 -21.94 -9.47
CA PRO A 38 -4.26 -21.79 -10.90
C PRO A 38 -3.49 -22.95 -11.51
N PHE A 39 -2.54 -23.54 -10.77
CA PHE A 39 -1.76 -24.70 -11.22
C PHE A 39 -2.64 -25.94 -11.36
N GLU A 40 -3.48 -26.25 -10.36
CA GLU A 40 -4.43 -27.36 -10.39
C GLU A 40 -5.47 -27.21 -11.51
N VAL A 41 -5.92 -25.97 -11.81
CA VAL A 41 -6.77 -25.71 -12.97
C VAL A 41 -6.03 -26.06 -14.27
N LEU A 42 -4.77 -25.64 -14.41
CA LEU A 42 -3.96 -25.95 -15.59
C LEU A 42 -3.78 -27.45 -15.75
N LEU A 43 -3.47 -28.18 -14.69
CA LEU A 43 -3.37 -29.65 -14.70
C LEU A 43 -4.67 -30.31 -15.16
N ALA A 44 -5.80 -29.92 -14.57
CA ALA A 44 -7.11 -30.46 -14.92
C ALA A 44 -7.43 -30.25 -16.42
N LEU A 45 -7.10 -29.10 -16.95
CA LEU A 45 -7.31 -28.76 -18.36
C LEU A 45 -6.35 -29.52 -19.29
N LEU A 46 -5.11 -29.74 -18.90
CA LEU A 46 -4.12 -30.49 -19.68
C LEU A 46 -4.36 -32.00 -19.65
N GLU A 47 -4.89 -32.56 -18.57
CA GLU A 47 -5.32 -33.96 -18.48
C GLU A 47 -6.47 -34.27 -19.46
N ARG A 48 -7.31 -33.28 -19.71
CA ARG A 48 -8.49 -33.38 -20.60
C ARG A 48 -8.38 -32.43 -21.81
N ARG A 49 -7.16 -32.30 -22.33
CA ARG A 49 -6.85 -31.42 -23.48
C ARG A 49 -7.81 -31.67 -24.67
N GLY A 50 -8.40 -30.59 -25.16
CA GLY A 50 -9.40 -30.62 -26.23
C GLY A 50 -10.82 -30.95 -25.78
N ASP A 51 -11.03 -31.48 -24.58
CA ASP A 51 -12.35 -31.79 -24.03
C ASP A 51 -12.84 -30.69 -23.06
N LEU A 52 -14.15 -30.66 -22.84
CA LEU A 52 -14.77 -29.78 -21.86
C LEU A 52 -14.48 -30.31 -20.43
N VAL A 53 -13.93 -29.45 -19.60
CA VAL A 53 -13.88 -29.62 -18.14
C VAL A 53 -14.96 -28.74 -17.53
N THR A 54 -15.92 -29.37 -16.86
CA THR A 54 -17.08 -28.64 -16.30
C THR A 54 -16.68 -27.86 -15.04
N ARG A 55 -17.54 -26.89 -14.66
CA ARG A 55 -17.31 -26.12 -13.42
C ARG A 55 -17.39 -27.00 -12.18
N GLU A 56 -18.29 -27.99 -12.19
CA GLU A 56 -18.46 -28.97 -11.10
C GLU A 56 -17.22 -29.87 -10.95
N GLU A 57 -16.63 -30.33 -12.05
CA GLU A 57 -15.40 -31.13 -12.01
C GLU A 57 -14.21 -30.33 -11.43
N LEU A 58 -14.09 -29.06 -11.81
CA LEU A 58 -13.09 -28.16 -11.23
C LEU A 58 -13.37 -27.88 -9.75
N HIS A 59 -14.65 -27.78 -9.37
CA HIS A 59 -15.04 -27.63 -7.97
C HIS A 59 -14.57 -28.82 -7.13
N GLN A 60 -14.94 -30.03 -7.51
CA GLN A 60 -14.58 -31.24 -6.78
C GLN A 60 -13.07 -31.45 -6.66
N ARG A 61 -12.30 -30.98 -7.66
CA ARG A 61 -10.85 -31.10 -7.65
C ARG A 61 -10.15 -30.05 -6.80
N LEU A 62 -10.60 -28.80 -6.84
CA LEU A 62 -9.94 -27.67 -6.20
C LEU A 62 -10.37 -27.44 -4.75
N TRP A 63 -11.54 -27.94 -4.35
CA TRP A 63 -12.10 -27.80 -3.02
C TRP A 63 -12.70 -29.10 -2.52
N PRO A 64 -12.09 -29.75 -1.52
CA PRO A 64 -12.70 -30.91 -0.86
C PRO A 64 -14.03 -30.55 -0.22
N SER A 65 -14.89 -31.55 -0.05
CA SER A 65 -16.33 -31.44 0.28
C SER A 65 -16.75 -30.71 1.57
N ASP A 66 -15.79 -30.19 2.36
CA ASP A 66 -16.04 -29.52 3.65
C ASP A 66 -15.74 -28.00 3.66
N THR A 67 -15.52 -27.38 2.51
CA THR A 67 -15.14 -25.97 2.46
C THR A 67 -16.31 -25.10 1.96
N PHE A 68 -16.93 -24.32 2.85
CA PHE A 68 -17.88 -23.26 2.48
C PHE A 68 -17.13 -22.04 1.93
N VAL A 69 -16.98 -21.96 0.62
CA VAL A 69 -16.40 -20.80 -0.09
C VAL A 69 -17.30 -20.45 -1.26
N ASP A 70 -17.35 -19.15 -1.61
CA ASP A 70 -17.94 -18.71 -2.87
C ASP A 70 -17.07 -19.26 -4.03
N PHE A 71 -17.51 -20.42 -4.49
CA PHE A 71 -16.84 -21.24 -5.49
C PHE A 71 -16.66 -20.49 -6.82
N ASP A 72 -17.72 -19.82 -7.28
CA ASP A 72 -17.69 -19.14 -8.57
C ASP A 72 -16.68 -18.01 -8.59
N HIS A 73 -16.55 -17.28 -7.50
CA HIS A 73 -15.53 -16.24 -7.34
C HIS A 73 -14.12 -16.84 -7.28
N GLY A 74 -13.92 -17.91 -6.52
CA GLY A 74 -12.63 -18.58 -6.38
C GLY A 74 -12.11 -19.17 -7.70
N LEU A 75 -12.97 -19.83 -8.47
CA LEU A 75 -12.62 -20.41 -9.77
C LEU A 75 -12.31 -19.31 -10.81
N ASN A 76 -13.12 -18.26 -10.87
CA ASN A 76 -12.90 -17.16 -11.78
C ASN A 76 -11.56 -16.44 -11.48
N THR A 77 -11.21 -16.28 -10.21
CA THR A 77 -9.92 -15.72 -9.78
C THR A 77 -8.75 -16.61 -10.19
N ALA A 78 -8.85 -17.92 -9.98
CA ALA A 78 -7.82 -18.88 -10.39
C ALA A 78 -7.59 -18.87 -11.91
N LEU A 79 -8.67 -18.83 -12.69
CA LEU A 79 -8.61 -18.75 -14.15
C LEU A 79 -8.06 -17.43 -14.67
N SER A 80 -8.41 -16.32 -14.03
CA SER A 80 -7.87 -14.99 -14.36
C SER A 80 -6.35 -14.97 -14.15
N ARG A 81 -5.88 -15.46 -13.00
CA ARG A 81 -4.44 -15.60 -12.72
C ARG A 81 -3.71 -16.51 -13.69
N LEU A 82 -4.35 -17.65 -14.04
CA LEU A 82 -3.77 -18.59 -15.00
C LEU A 82 -3.62 -17.93 -16.38
N ARG A 83 -4.64 -17.21 -16.84
CA ARG A 83 -4.59 -16.47 -18.11
C ARG A 83 -3.54 -15.36 -18.11
N GLU A 84 -3.41 -14.64 -17.03
CA GLU A 84 -2.37 -13.62 -16.86
C GLU A 84 -0.97 -14.21 -17.07
N VAL A 85 -0.67 -15.33 -16.40
CA VAL A 85 0.62 -16.03 -16.53
C VAL A 85 0.85 -16.57 -17.94
N LEU A 86 -0.18 -17.12 -18.58
CA LEU A 86 -0.10 -17.63 -19.94
C LEU A 86 -0.14 -16.51 -21.00
N SER A 87 -0.41 -15.27 -20.62
CA SER A 87 -0.67 -14.15 -21.54
C SER A 87 -1.83 -14.48 -22.50
N ASP A 88 -2.95 -15.02 -21.94
CA ASP A 88 -4.15 -15.46 -22.63
C ASP A 88 -5.33 -14.51 -22.35
N SER A 89 -6.31 -14.48 -23.25
CA SER A 89 -7.51 -13.63 -23.13
C SER A 89 -8.78 -14.47 -23.28
N ALA A 90 -9.81 -14.16 -22.47
CA ALA A 90 -11.11 -14.82 -22.57
C ALA A 90 -11.84 -14.50 -23.88
N GLU A 91 -11.56 -13.35 -24.50
CA GLU A 91 -12.19 -12.89 -25.75
C GLU A 91 -11.53 -13.48 -27.02
N LYS A 92 -10.21 -13.73 -26.94
CA LYS A 92 -9.42 -14.35 -28.01
C LYS A 92 -8.51 -15.42 -27.41
N PRO A 93 -9.08 -16.58 -27.01
CA PRO A 93 -8.36 -17.60 -26.29
C PRO A 93 -7.29 -18.26 -27.15
N ARG A 94 -6.04 -18.27 -26.67
CA ARG A 94 -4.92 -19.02 -27.25
C ARG A 94 -4.74 -20.37 -26.58
N TYR A 95 -5.07 -20.44 -25.29
CA TYR A 95 -4.85 -21.62 -24.45
C TYR A 95 -6.14 -22.11 -23.82
N ILE A 96 -6.98 -21.21 -23.24
CA ILE A 96 -8.14 -21.58 -22.43
C ILE A 96 -9.41 -20.93 -22.98
N GLU A 97 -10.22 -21.73 -23.64
CA GLU A 97 -11.54 -21.32 -24.13
C GLU A 97 -12.58 -21.40 -23.01
N THR A 98 -13.41 -20.36 -22.88
CA THR A 98 -14.57 -20.36 -21.97
C THR A 98 -15.82 -20.77 -22.72
N LEU A 99 -16.44 -21.85 -22.31
CA LEU A 99 -17.76 -22.28 -22.81
C LEU A 99 -18.81 -21.82 -21.79
N ARG A 100 -19.51 -20.71 -22.13
CA ARG A 100 -20.47 -20.05 -21.21
C ARG A 100 -21.39 -21.05 -20.53
N GLN A 101 -21.52 -20.98 -19.21
CA GLN A 101 -22.33 -21.84 -18.33
C GLN A 101 -21.96 -23.33 -18.31
N ARG A 102 -20.98 -23.79 -19.10
CA ARG A 102 -20.61 -25.21 -19.21
C ARG A 102 -19.26 -25.54 -18.60
N GLY A 103 -18.26 -24.68 -18.78
CA GLY A 103 -16.91 -24.93 -18.27
C GLY A 103 -15.82 -24.37 -19.16
N TYR A 104 -14.66 -25.03 -19.18
CA TYR A 104 -13.45 -24.57 -19.85
C TYR A 104 -12.81 -25.69 -20.66
N ARG A 105 -12.02 -25.32 -21.69
CA ARG A 105 -11.33 -26.25 -22.58
C ARG A 105 -9.93 -25.76 -22.87
N PHE A 106 -8.94 -26.65 -22.86
CA PHE A 106 -7.60 -26.34 -23.35
C PHE A 106 -7.55 -26.51 -24.87
N VAL A 107 -7.19 -25.46 -25.60
CA VAL A 107 -7.28 -25.43 -27.08
C VAL A 107 -5.93 -25.40 -27.77
N ALA A 108 -4.83 -25.15 -27.07
CA ALA A 108 -3.50 -25.13 -27.67
C ALA A 108 -2.99 -26.56 -27.97
N PRO A 109 -2.17 -26.75 -29.02
CA PRO A 109 -1.46 -28.00 -29.26
C PRO A 109 -0.53 -28.32 -28.09
N VAL A 110 -0.53 -29.60 -27.68
CA VAL A 110 0.28 -30.10 -26.56
C VAL A 110 1.17 -31.22 -27.06
N GLU A 111 2.47 -31.08 -26.88
CA GLU A 111 3.50 -32.06 -27.25
C GLU A 111 3.98 -32.78 -25.99
N GLU A 112 4.11 -34.11 -26.10
CA GLU A 112 4.68 -34.95 -25.04
C GLU A 112 6.17 -35.05 -25.25
N VAL A 113 6.98 -34.64 -24.29
CA VAL A 113 8.42 -34.79 -24.33
C VAL A 113 8.77 -36.13 -23.72
N ALA A 114 9.16 -37.11 -24.57
CA ALA A 114 9.65 -38.40 -24.11
C ALA A 114 10.96 -38.19 -23.34
N ALA A 115 11.05 -38.78 -22.14
CA ALA A 115 12.27 -38.72 -21.32
C ALA A 115 13.39 -39.48 -22.05
N GLU A 116 14.46 -38.80 -22.46
CA GLU A 116 15.72 -39.46 -22.83
C GLU A 116 16.31 -40.15 -21.58
N PRO A 117 16.78 -41.41 -21.74
CA PRO A 117 17.45 -42.11 -20.63
C PRO A 117 18.82 -41.47 -20.35
N PRO A 118 19.32 -41.53 -19.12
CA PRO A 118 20.61 -40.95 -18.76
C PRO A 118 21.74 -41.76 -19.43
N THR A 119 22.52 -41.13 -20.31
CA THR A 119 23.73 -41.67 -20.87
C THR A 119 24.82 -41.70 -19.80
N SER A 120 25.21 -42.91 -19.42
CA SER A 120 26.36 -43.21 -18.60
C SER A 120 27.65 -42.92 -19.35
N ALA A 121 28.63 -42.39 -18.63
CA ALA A 121 30.02 -42.25 -19.07
C ALA A 121 30.65 -43.62 -19.35
N GLY A 122 31.42 -43.69 -20.40
CA GLY A 122 32.31 -44.86 -20.64
C GLY A 122 32.86 -44.93 -22.05
N ASP A 123 34.11 -44.66 -22.09
CA ASP A 123 35.15 -45.27 -22.93
C ASP A 123 35.51 -44.72 -24.31
N VAL A 124 36.79 -44.45 -24.29
CA VAL A 124 37.78 -44.14 -25.28
C VAL A 124 37.91 -45.25 -26.36
N ALA A 125 37.91 -44.88 -27.63
CA ALA A 125 38.67 -45.67 -28.63
C ALA A 125 39.18 -44.74 -29.75
N ALA A 126 40.45 -44.77 -29.90
CA ALA A 126 41.25 -44.14 -30.94
C ALA A 126 41.22 -44.97 -32.27
N VAL A 127 41.12 -44.27 -33.40
CA VAL A 127 41.63 -44.74 -34.70
C VAL A 127 42.01 -43.51 -35.52
N SER A 128 43.24 -43.23 -35.69
CA SER A 128 44.28 -43.37 -36.66
C SER A 128 44.00 -42.84 -38.09
N VAL A 129 44.74 -41.80 -38.41
CA VAL A 129 45.56 -41.45 -39.58
C VAL A 129 45.00 -41.59 -41.00
N ALA A 130 44.96 -40.45 -41.69
CA ALA A 130 45.58 -40.26 -43.02
C ALA A 130 45.76 -38.76 -43.33
N ALA A 131 46.96 -38.31 -43.52
CA ALA A 131 47.40 -37.13 -44.27
C ALA A 131 47.97 -37.63 -45.62
N PRO A 132 48.43 -36.80 -46.60
CA PRO A 132 48.43 -35.31 -46.66
C PRO A 132 48.00 -34.76 -48.05
N ALA A 133 47.80 -33.45 -48.17
CA ALA A 133 48.14 -32.75 -49.41
C ALA A 133 48.45 -31.27 -49.11
N GLU A 134 49.37 -30.74 -49.79
CA GLU A 134 50.23 -29.56 -49.64
C GLU A 134 49.57 -28.22 -49.61
N ALA A 135 50.28 -27.28 -48.98
CA ALA A 135 50.03 -25.86 -48.79
C ALA A 135 50.11 -25.03 -50.09
N PRO A 136 49.64 -23.78 -50.04
CA PRO A 136 50.62 -22.71 -50.27
C PRO A 136 50.62 -21.67 -49.12
N GLN A 137 51.86 -21.17 -48.96
CA GLN A 137 52.28 -20.18 -47.99
C GLN A 137 51.60 -18.85 -48.17
N ALA A 138 51.04 -18.29 -47.11
CA ALA A 138 50.72 -16.87 -46.98
C ALA A 138 51.31 -16.30 -45.68
N ARG A 139 51.92 -15.17 -45.83
CA ARG A 139 52.80 -14.40 -44.91
C ARG A 139 52.14 -14.04 -43.57
N PRO A 140 52.91 -13.86 -42.50
CA PRO A 140 52.39 -13.54 -41.18
C PRO A 140 52.05 -12.04 -41.06
N VAL A 141 50.77 -11.73 -40.84
CA VAL A 141 50.38 -10.36 -40.50
C VAL A 141 49.57 -10.37 -39.21
N ARG A 142 50.20 -9.81 -38.17
CA ARG A 142 49.53 -9.15 -37.05
C ARG A 142 48.68 -9.96 -36.06
N ALA A 143 49.23 -11.01 -35.46
CA ALA A 143 48.63 -11.72 -34.30
C ALA A 143 48.74 -10.93 -32.95
N TRP A 144 49.37 -9.75 -32.91
CA TRP A 144 49.59 -9.00 -31.65
C TRP A 144 48.38 -8.18 -31.19
N ARG A 145 47.56 -7.67 -32.10
CA ARG A 145 46.42 -6.80 -31.69
C ARG A 145 45.24 -7.57 -31.07
N TRP A 146 45.05 -8.82 -31.44
CA TRP A 146 43.97 -9.65 -30.91
C TRP A 146 44.27 -10.22 -29.52
N ARG A 147 45.54 -10.41 -29.17
CA ARG A 147 45.93 -10.85 -27.81
C ARG A 147 45.73 -9.72 -26.80
N ALA A 148 46.00 -8.46 -27.16
CA ALA A 148 45.79 -7.29 -26.29
C ALA A 148 44.29 -7.01 -26.04
N THR A 149 43.44 -7.21 -27.06
CA THR A 149 41.98 -7.05 -26.90
C THR A 149 41.36 -8.20 -26.09
N ALA A 150 41.81 -9.45 -26.29
CA ALA A 150 41.34 -10.58 -25.50
C ALA A 150 41.75 -10.45 -24.01
N THR A 151 42.97 -9.97 -23.73
CA THR A 151 43.41 -9.72 -22.34
C THR A 151 42.64 -8.58 -21.70
N ALA A 152 42.35 -7.50 -22.43
CA ALA A 152 41.55 -6.39 -21.94
C ALA A 152 40.08 -6.79 -21.62
N VAL A 153 39.48 -7.65 -22.44
CA VAL A 153 38.11 -8.19 -22.19
C VAL A 153 38.10 -9.12 -20.97
N VAL A 154 39.13 -9.98 -20.80
CA VAL A 154 39.24 -10.85 -19.61
C VAL A 154 39.47 -10.03 -18.35
N VAL A 155 40.31 -9.00 -18.39
CA VAL A 155 40.53 -8.10 -17.24
C VAL A 155 39.27 -7.30 -16.90
N LEU A 156 38.53 -6.80 -17.90
CA LEU A 156 37.25 -6.15 -17.69
C LEU A 156 36.19 -7.10 -17.14
N ALA A 157 36.14 -8.35 -17.62
CA ALA A 157 35.22 -9.36 -17.11
C ALA A 157 35.55 -9.75 -15.65
N LEU A 158 36.86 -9.90 -15.33
CA LEU A 158 37.30 -10.14 -13.95
C LEU A 158 37.10 -8.94 -13.03
N ALA A 159 37.28 -7.71 -13.52
CA ALA A 159 36.99 -6.49 -12.79
C ALA A 159 35.46 -6.32 -12.56
N ALA A 160 34.64 -6.64 -13.56
CA ALA A 160 33.19 -6.65 -13.43
C ALA A 160 32.75 -7.76 -12.47
N ALA A 161 33.27 -8.98 -12.58
CA ALA A 161 32.97 -10.05 -11.63
C ALA A 161 33.46 -9.72 -10.21
N GLY A 162 34.62 -9.10 -10.06
CA GLY A 162 35.14 -8.60 -8.79
C GLY A 162 34.28 -7.48 -8.23
N TYR A 163 33.81 -6.55 -9.06
CA TYR A 163 32.87 -5.49 -8.66
C TYR A 163 31.51 -6.05 -8.26
N PHE A 164 30.96 -7.01 -9.01
CA PHE A 164 29.69 -7.68 -8.68
C PHE A 164 29.79 -8.51 -7.40
N THR A 165 30.90 -9.23 -7.20
CA THR A 165 31.13 -9.98 -5.94
C THR A 165 31.39 -9.05 -4.77
N TRP A 166 32.18 -7.99 -4.96
CA TRP A 166 32.41 -6.95 -3.96
C TRP A 166 31.11 -6.24 -3.58
N ASN A 167 30.29 -5.85 -4.57
CA ASN A 167 29.00 -5.22 -4.35
C ASN A 167 27.99 -6.14 -3.66
N ARG A 168 28.04 -7.46 -3.91
CA ARG A 168 27.24 -8.45 -3.17
C ARG A 168 27.73 -8.70 -1.74
N ILE A 169 29.02 -8.55 -1.49
CA ILE A 169 29.62 -8.76 -0.15
C ILE A 169 29.52 -7.48 0.69
N THR A 170 29.60 -6.30 0.05
CA THR A 170 29.57 -4.99 0.72
C THR A 170 28.18 -4.35 0.79
N THR A 171 27.22 -4.79 -0.03
CA THR A 171 25.82 -4.47 0.24
C THR A 171 25.44 -5.34 1.45
N PRO A 172 25.22 -4.74 2.65
CA PRO A 172 24.65 -5.53 3.73
C PRO A 172 23.35 -6.08 3.15
N ALA A 173 23.19 -7.40 3.13
CA ALA A 173 21.88 -8.00 2.95
C ALA A 173 20.98 -7.22 3.90
N THR A 174 20.03 -6.44 3.38
CA THR A 174 19.01 -5.81 4.21
C THR A 174 18.42 -6.97 4.97
N ALA A 175 18.78 -7.09 6.25
CA ALA A 175 18.26 -8.14 7.11
C ALA A 175 16.76 -8.04 6.96
N GLU A 176 16.14 -9.09 6.44
CA GLU A 176 14.70 -9.12 6.19
C GLU A 176 14.03 -8.76 7.50
N LYS A 177 13.36 -7.60 7.52
CA LYS A 177 12.78 -7.09 8.75
C LYS A 177 11.70 -8.07 9.16
N LEU A 178 11.75 -8.56 10.38
CA LEU A 178 10.67 -9.37 10.91
C LEU A 178 9.37 -8.57 10.90
N ARG A 179 8.29 -9.23 10.60
CA ARG A 179 6.97 -8.63 10.47
C ARG A 179 6.04 -9.19 11.56
N LEU A 180 5.37 -8.30 12.26
CA LEU A 180 4.48 -8.62 13.39
C LEU A 180 3.12 -7.98 13.15
N VAL A 181 2.04 -8.73 13.38
CA VAL A 181 0.70 -8.18 13.53
C VAL A 181 0.24 -8.31 14.98
N VAL A 182 -0.36 -7.25 15.50
CA VAL A 182 -1.13 -7.29 16.75
C VAL A 182 -2.59 -7.43 16.36
N LEU A 183 -3.18 -8.58 16.63
CA LEU A 183 -4.60 -8.81 16.37
C LEU A 183 -5.47 -8.03 17.36
N PRO A 184 -6.71 -7.68 16.99
CA PRO A 184 -7.64 -7.03 17.90
C PRO A 184 -7.80 -7.84 19.19
N PHE A 185 -7.56 -7.20 20.33
CA PHE A 185 -7.79 -7.83 21.63
C PHE A 185 -9.29 -8.12 21.79
N GLU A 186 -9.61 -9.33 22.23
CA GLU A 186 -10.99 -9.73 22.48
C GLU A 186 -11.53 -9.11 23.76
N ASN A 187 -12.71 -8.48 23.69
CA ASN A 187 -13.38 -7.94 24.86
C ASN A 187 -14.13 -9.06 25.61
N LEU A 188 -13.61 -9.47 26.75
CA LEU A 188 -14.22 -10.47 27.63
C LEU A 188 -14.95 -9.87 28.84
N SER A 189 -15.23 -8.56 28.84
CA SER A 189 -15.95 -7.88 29.92
C SER A 189 -17.46 -8.20 29.92
N GLY A 190 -17.98 -8.78 28.83
CA GLY A 190 -19.41 -9.07 28.68
C GLY A 190 -20.27 -7.84 28.33
N ASP A 191 -19.66 -6.68 28.21
CA ASP A 191 -20.29 -5.41 27.90
C ASP A 191 -19.75 -4.87 26.55
N PRO A 192 -20.57 -4.79 25.49
CA PRO A 192 -20.14 -4.24 24.19
C PRO A 192 -19.69 -2.79 24.26
N ASP A 193 -20.17 -2.01 25.24
CA ASP A 193 -19.76 -0.64 25.44
C ASP A 193 -18.28 -0.52 25.89
N GLN A 194 -17.62 -1.63 26.23
CA GLN A 194 -16.19 -1.70 26.55
C GLN A 194 -15.31 -2.03 25.32
N ASP A 195 -15.89 -2.18 24.13
CA ASP A 195 -15.13 -2.49 22.91
C ASP A 195 -14.07 -1.42 22.57
N TYR A 196 -14.38 -0.14 22.88
CA TYR A 196 -13.41 0.94 22.70
C TYR A 196 -12.12 0.72 23.51
N PHE A 197 -12.24 0.08 24.68
CA PHE A 197 -11.08 -0.19 25.53
C PHE A 197 -10.18 -1.28 24.94
N ALA A 198 -10.76 -2.36 24.43
CA ALA A 198 -10.03 -3.43 23.75
C ALA A 198 -9.37 -2.92 22.44
N ASP A 199 -10.11 -2.14 21.65
CA ASP A 199 -9.62 -1.52 20.41
C ASP A 199 -8.49 -0.52 20.68
N GLY A 200 -8.64 0.29 21.72
CA GLY A 200 -7.62 1.24 22.16
C GLY A 200 -6.36 0.55 22.66
N LEU A 201 -6.51 -0.53 23.45
CA LEU A 201 -5.39 -1.35 23.90
C LEU A 201 -4.62 -1.94 22.70
N THR A 202 -5.34 -2.45 21.70
CA THR A 202 -4.73 -2.96 20.47
C THR A 202 -3.90 -1.89 19.77
N GLU A 203 -4.45 -0.69 19.60
CA GLU A 203 -3.77 0.45 18.95
C GLU A 203 -2.53 0.88 19.71
N GLU A 204 -2.61 0.98 21.04
CA GLU A 204 -1.47 1.30 21.90
C GLU A 204 -0.37 0.24 21.81
N MET A 205 -0.73 -1.05 21.81
CA MET A 205 0.23 -2.14 21.63
C MET A 205 0.95 -2.08 20.28
N ILE A 206 0.23 -1.78 19.18
CA ILE A 206 0.83 -1.57 17.86
C ILE A 206 1.85 -0.42 17.92
N THR A 207 1.46 0.72 18.48
CA THR A 207 2.31 1.92 18.58
C THR A 207 3.55 1.67 19.41
N GLN A 208 3.40 1.00 20.55
CA GLN A 208 4.52 0.69 21.43
C GLN A 208 5.52 -0.27 20.82
N LEU A 209 5.04 -1.39 20.28
CA LEU A 209 5.89 -2.39 19.65
C LEU A 209 6.64 -1.81 18.44
N ALA A 210 5.99 -0.95 17.65
CA ALA A 210 6.64 -0.23 16.57
C ALA A 210 7.76 0.69 17.06
N SER A 211 7.56 1.39 18.19
CA SER A 211 8.55 2.28 18.78
C SER A 211 9.72 1.52 19.42
N PHE A 212 9.44 0.43 20.14
CA PHE A 212 10.48 -0.40 20.77
C PHE A 212 11.36 -1.13 19.77
N SER A 213 10.87 -1.41 18.58
CA SER A 213 11.59 -2.19 17.57
C SER A 213 12.71 -1.42 16.88
N GLN A 214 12.77 -0.08 17.02
CA GLN A 214 13.72 0.80 16.32
C GLN A 214 13.88 0.47 14.82
N GLY A 215 12.79 0.00 14.18
CA GLY A 215 12.74 -0.36 12.78
C GLY A 215 13.29 -1.75 12.43
N GLN A 216 13.65 -2.58 13.42
CA GLN A 216 14.06 -3.99 13.19
C GLN A 216 12.84 -4.91 12.98
N VAL A 217 11.69 -4.57 13.57
CA VAL A 217 10.42 -5.25 13.38
C VAL A 217 9.45 -4.29 12.69
N ALA A 218 8.88 -4.70 11.58
CA ALA A 218 7.80 -4.00 10.93
C ALA A 218 6.48 -4.42 11.57
N VAL A 219 5.80 -3.48 12.24
CA VAL A 219 4.51 -3.76 12.89
C VAL A 219 3.39 -3.36 11.94
N ILE A 220 2.49 -4.30 11.64
CA ILE A 220 1.33 -4.07 10.78
C ILE A 220 0.40 -3.04 11.43
N ALA A 221 -0.07 -2.11 10.62
CA ALA A 221 -0.92 -1.03 11.07
C ALA A 221 -2.30 -1.50 11.53
N ARG A 222 -2.91 -0.69 12.41
CA ARG A 222 -4.22 -0.95 12.98
C ARG A 222 -5.30 -1.24 11.92
N THR A 223 -5.32 -0.50 10.81
CA THR A 223 -6.35 -0.64 9.77
C THR A 223 -6.41 -2.06 9.24
N SER A 224 -5.27 -2.65 8.88
CA SER A 224 -5.20 -4.04 8.43
C SER A 224 -5.46 -5.03 9.57
N ALA A 225 -4.96 -4.78 10.77
CA ALA A 225 -5.17 -5.65 11.92
C ALA A 225 -6.66 -5.76 12.28
N MET A 226 -7.38 -4.63 12.30
CA MET A 226 -8.80 -4.56 12.70
C MET A 226 -9.76 -5.27 11.73
N THR A 227 -9.34 -5.61 10.52
CA THR A 227 -10.16 -6.42 9.61
C THR A 227 -10.39 -7.84 10.13
N TYR A 228 -9.60 -8.28 11.10
CA TYR A 228 -9.74 -9.59 11.75
C TYR A 228 -10.56 -9.56 13.05
N LYS A 229 -11.12 -8.40 13.44
CA LYS A 229 -11.96 -8.28 14.64
C LYS A 229 -13.19 -9.19 14.54
N GLY A 230 -13.36 -10.09 15.51
CA GLY A 230 -14.45 -11.06 15.53
C GLY A 230 -14.37 -12.15 14.45
N GLY A 231 -13.30 -12.19 13.67
CA GLY A 231 -13.04 -13.19 12.63
C GLY A 231 -12.54 -14.51 13.20
N ARG A 232 -12.73 -15.60 12.43
CA ARG A 232 -12.31 -16.98 12.80
C ARG A 232 -11.18 -17.50 11.91
N LYS A 233 -10.37 -16.60 11.32
CA LYS A 233 -9.24 -17.02 10.48
C LYS A 233 -8.12 -17.59 11.34
N GLY A 234 -7.50 -18.68 10.87
CA GLY A 234 -6.37 -19.30 11.56
C GLY A 234 -5.06 -18.51 11.39
N VAL A 235 -4.11 -18.77 12.30
CA VAL A 235 -2.79 -18.11 12.34
C VAL A 235 -2.08 -18.17 10.99
N ALA A 236 -2.04 -19.35 10.35
CA ALA A 236 -1.38 -19.52 9.05
C ALA A 236 -2.06 -18.75 7.91
N GLU A 237 -3.37 -18.55 7.96
CA GLU A 237 -4.11 -17.77 6.96
C GLU A 237 -3.83 -16.29 7.11
N ILE A 238 -3.94 -15.76 8.32
CA ILE A 238 -3.63 -14.35 8.64
C ILE A 238 -2.17 -14.05 8.29
N GLY A 239 -1.26 -14.96 8.66
CA GLY A 239 0.16 -14.82 8.39
C GLY A 239 0.47 -14.72 6.89
N ARG A 240 -0.22 -15.47 6.05
CA ARG A 240 -0.08 -15.40 4.58
C ARG A 240 -0.71 -14.14 3.99
N GLU A 241 -1.88 -13.72 4.47
CA GLU A 241 -2.57 -12.54 3.96
C GLU A 241 -1.82 -11.25 4.26
N LEU A 242 -1.22 -11.14 5.45
CA LEU A 242 -0.49 -9.96 5.89
C LEU A 242 1.02 -10.06 5.64
N ASP A 243 1.50 -11.25 5.22
CA ASP A 243 2.93 -11.54 5.05
C ASP A 243 3.72 -11.23 6.33
N VAL A 244 3.32 -11.85 7.45
CA VAL A 244 3.93 -11.63 8.77
C VAL A 244 4.56 -12.91 9.32
N ASP A 245 5.61 -12.73 10.15
CA ASP A 245 6.32 -13.82 10.82
C ASP A 245 5.70 -14.17 12.16
N TYR A 246 5.10 -13.17 12.84
CA TYR A 246 4.56 -13.30 14.19
C TYR A 246 3.17 -12.68 14.30
N LEU A 247 2.34 -13.28 15.15
CA LEU A 247 1.08 -12.74 15.62
C LEU A 247 1.15 -12.50 17.12
N LEU A 248 0.71 -11.34 17.57
CA LEU A 248 0.35 -11.09 18.97
C LEU A 248 -1.17 -11.07 19.05
N GLU A 249 -1.74 -11.99 19.80
CA GLU A 249 -3.17 -12.01 20.09
C GLU A 249 -3.43 -11.95 21.58
N GLY A 250 -4.63 -11.58 21.97
CA GLY A 250 -4.97 -11.49 23.37
C GLY A 250 -6.42 -11.14 23.64
N SER A 251 -6.72 -11.04 24.90
CA SER A 251 -8.03 -10.62 25.39
C SER A 251 -7.88 -9.67 26.56
N VAL A 252 -8.92 -8.86 26.77
CA VAL A 252 -8.99 -7.94 27.88
C VAL A 252 -10.34 -8.07 28.59
N ARG A 253 -10.33 -8.07 29.91
CA ARG A 253 -11.52 -7.95 30.75
C ARG A 253 -11.32 -6.76 31.69
N ASN A 254 -12.28 -5.85 31.70
CA ASN A 254 -12.35 -4.73 32.64
C ASN A 254 -13.58 -4.91 33.54
N ASP A 255 -13.35 -5.25 34.79
CA ASP A 255 -14.39 -5.48 35.80
C ASP A 255 -14.34 -4.33 36.83
N GLY A 256 -14.97 -3.19 36.53
CA GLY A 256 -15.21 -2.13 37.49
C GLY A 256 -13.98 -1.49 38.13
N GLY A 257 -12.87 -1.40 37.41
CA GLY A 257 -11.62 -0.79 37.89
C GLY A 257 -10.45 -1.76 37.99
N ARG A 258 -10.69 -3.05 37.75
CA ARG A 258 -9.65 -4.08 37.66
C ARG A 258 -9.56 -4.61 36.23
N VAL A 259 -8.37 -4.56 35.65
CA VAL A 259 -8.11 -4.98 34.27
C VAL A 259 -7.27 -6.23 34.25
N ARG A 260 -7.77 -7.26 33.56
CA ARG A 260 -7.02 -8.47 33.25
C ARG A 260 -6.73 -8.50 31.77
N ILE A 261 -5.44 -8.64 31.40
CA ILE A 261 -4.98 -8.83 30.03
C ILE A 261 -4.35 -10.21 29.91
N SER A 262 -4.80 -10.99 28.92
CA SER A 262 -4.10 -12.18 28.45
C SER A 262 -3.48 -11.87 27.10
N ALA A 263 -2.21 -12.18 26.92
CA ALA A 263 -1.52 -11.95 25.66
C ALA A 263 -0.61 -13.13 25.34
N GLN A 264 -0.53 -13.46 24.03
CA GLN A 264 0.32 -14.55 23.54
C GLN A 264 0.95 -14.18 22.21
N LEU A 265 2.23 -14.53 22.06
CA LEU A 265 3.01 -14.35 20.84
C LEU A 265 3.15 -15.68 20.12
N ILE A 266 2.76 -15.74 18.87
CA ILE A 266 2.72 -16.95 18.06
C ILE A 266 3.63 -16.75 16.84
N ALA A 267 4.51 -17.71 16.56
CA ALA A 267 5.22 -17.76 15.29
C ALA A 267 4.29 -18.36 14.23
N VAL A 268 4.13 -17.64 13.10
CA VAL A 268 3.28 -18.11 11.98
C VAL A 268 3.81 -19.41 11.39
N ARG A 269 5.13 -19.49 11.20
CA ARG A 269 5.76 -20.73 10.73
C ARG A 269 5.73 -21.79 11.83
N GLY A 270 4.91 -22.82 11.63
CA GLY A 270 4.72 -23.92 12.56
C GLY A 270 3.73 -23.64 13.68
N GLU A 271 3.01 -22.53 13.67
CA GLU A 271 1.92 -22.14 14.58
C GLU A 271 2.27 -22.38 16.06
N SER A 272 3.53 -22.05 16.42
CA SER A 272 4.06 -22.33 17.76
C SER A 272 3.93 -21.13 18.69
N HIS A 273 3.40 -21.36 19.89
CA HIS A 273 3.34 -20.35 20.94
C HIS A 273 4.75 -20.12 21.50
N LEU A 274 5.29 -18.93 21.28
CA LEU A 274 6.61 -18.53 21.76
C LEU A 274 6.56 -17.98 23.19
N TRP A 275 5.44 -17.36 23.53
CA TRP A 275 5.23 -16.71 24.83
C TRP A 275 3.74 -16.53 25.07
N ALA A 276 3.32 -16.72 26.33
CA ALA A 276 1.97 -16.41 26.78
C ALA A 276 2.03 -15.95 28.24
N GLN A 277 1.30 -14.90 28.58
CA GLN A 277 1.25 -14.38 29.95
C GLN A 277 -0.07 -13.69 30.25
N ASN A 278 -0.52 -13.83 31.50
CA ASN A 278 -1.66 -13.13 32.04
C ASN A 278 -1.20 -12.04 33.01
N TYR A 279 -1.86 -10.90 32.92
CA TYR A 279 -1.61 -9.75 33.78
C TYR A 279 -2.93 -9.36 34.45
N ASP A 280 -2.85 -8.97 35.72
CA ASP A 280 -3.99 -8.53 36.51
C ASP A 280 -3.56 -7.31 37.31
N ARG A 281 -4.18 -6.16 37.08
CA ARG A 281 -3.84 -4.87 37.69
C ARG A 281 -5.09 -4.01 37.87
N ASP A 282 -4.99 -3.05 38.80
CA ASP A 282 -5.98 -1.98 38.89
C ASP A 282 -5.87 -1.06 37.67
N LEU A 283 -6.98 -0.45 37.25
CA LEU A 283 -7.05 0.44 36.08
C LEU A 283 -6.04 1.60 36.16
N SER A 284 -5.72 2.07 37.38
CA SER A 284 -4.67 3.07 37.61
C SER A 284 -3.28 2.63 37.15
N GLY A 285 -3.03 1.32 37.10
CA GLY A 285 -1.76 0.72 36.65
C GLY A 285 -1.76 0.30 35.16
N ILE A 286 -2.81 0.61 34.39
CA ILE A 286 -2.99 0.09 33.04
C ILE A 286 -1.85 0.51 32.08
N VAL A 287 -1.36 1.73 32.21
CA VAL A 287 -0.28 2.25 31.38
C VAL A 287 1.03 1.50 31.63
N ALA A 288 1.36 1.26 32.91
CA ALA A 288 2.54 0.46 33.27
C ALA A 288 2.37 -1.01 32.81
N LEU A 289 1.16 -1.52 32.87
CA LEU A 289 0.84 -2.87 32.40
C LEU A 289 1.07 -3.03 30.89
N GLN A 290 0.69 -2.04 30.09
CA GLN A 290 0.95 -2.04 28.65
C GLN A 290 2.44 -2.03 28.34
N ASP A 291 3.22 -1.22 29.08
CA ASP A 291 4.67 -1.18 28.96
C ASP A 291 5.31 -2.54 29.33
N ASP A 292 4.79 -3.21 30.35
CA ASP A 292 5.24 -4.55 30.75
C ASP A 292 4.96 -5.58 29.63
N VAL A 293 3.76 -5.60 29.06
CA VAL A 293 3.38 -6.50 27.96
C VAL A 293 4.24 -6.22 26.73
N ALA A 294 4.31 -4.98 26.28
CA ALA A 294 5.08 -4.61 25.08
C ALA A 294 6.58 -4.92 25.26
N SER A 295 7.13 -4.65 26.44
CA SER A 295 8.52 -4.96 26.78
C SER A 295 8.78 -6.48 26.80
N ALA A 296 7.83 -7.28 27.31
CA ALA A 296 7.95 -8.74 27.34
C ALA A 296 7.93 -9.31 25.90
N VAL A 297 6.99 -8.87 25.07
CA VAL A 297 6.90 -9.26 23.65
C VAL A 297 8.16 -8.85 22.89
N ALA A 298 8.63 -7.61 23.06
CA ALA A 298 9.84 -7.12 22.42
C ALA A 298 11.09 -7.90 22.87
N ARG A 299 11.18 -8.32 24.14
CA ARG A 299 12.26 -9.20 24.62
C ARG A 299 12.20 -10.57 23.96
N GLN A 300 11.01 -11.16 23.86
CA GLN A 300 10.83 -12.48 23.25
C GLN A 300 11.25 -12.48 21.77
N ILE A 301 10.81 -11.48 21.02
CA ILE A 301 11.21 -11.32 19.62
C ILE A 301 12.71 -11.10 19.49
N ARG A 302 13.33 -10.31 20.39
CA ARG A 302 14.79 -10.06 20.41
C ARG A 302 15.62 -11.29 20.73
N GLN A 303 15.18 -12.15 21.63
CA GLN A 303 15.88 -13.42 21.91
C GLN A 303 15.97 -14.29 20.65
N THR A 304 15.02 -14.13 19.74
CA THR A 304 15.01 -14.81 18.45
C THR A 304 15.95 -14.13 17.41
N LEU A 305 16.25 -12.82 17.55
CA LEU A 305 16.94 -12.01 16.54
C LEU A 305 18.40 -11.67 16.81
N SER A 306 18.80 -11.31 18.00
CA SER A 306 20.19 -10.97 18.43
C SER A 306 20.22 -10.10 19.70
N PRO A 307 21.28 -10.13 20.53
CA PRO A 307 21.27 -9.54 21.86
C PRO A 307 21.55 -8.02 21.95
N THR A 308 21.67 -7.28 20.87
CA THR A 308 22.25 -5.91 20.85
C THR A 308 21.28 -4.71 20.87
N VAL A 309 19.99 -4.88 21.08
CA VAL A 309 19.03 -3.75 21.06
C VAL A 309 18.72 -3.23 22.45
N GLN A 310 19.08 -1.96 22.72
CA GLN A 310 18.70 -1.24 23.93
C GLN A 310 17.21 -0.89 23.91
N ALA A 311 16.52 -0.99 25.05
CA ALA A 311 15.14 -0.54 25.20
C ALA A 311 15.05 0.98 25.02
N ALA A 312 14.10 1.45 24.20
CA ALA A 312 13.75 2.86 24.15
C ALA A 312 13.19 3.29 25.53
N ALA A 313 13.56 4.48 25.99
CA ALA A 313 13.03 5.05 27.23
C ALA A 313 11.50 5.16 27.12
N GLY A 314 10.81 4.77 28.20
CA GLY A 314 9.34 4.84 28.26
C GLY A 314 8.81 6.24 27.97
N ARG A 315 7.77 6.34 27.14
CA ARG A 315 7.08 7.60 26.83
C ARG A 315 6.46 8.19 28.11
N ARG A 316 6.47 9.52 28.23
CA ARG A 316 5.70 10.19 29.30
C ARG A 316 4.21 10.02 29.02
N ARG A 317 3.52 9.24 29.84
CA ARG A 317 2.10 8.98 29.75
C ARG A 317 1.38 9.53 30.97
N THR A 318 0.08 9.80 30.80
CA THR A 318 -0.75 10.16 31.95
C THR A 318 -0.79 9.03 32.97
N THR A 319 -0.75 9.39 34.26
CA THR A 319 -1.04 8.48 35.38
C THR A 319 -2.51 8.56 35.82
N ASN A 320 -3.29 9.47 35.21
CA ASN A 320 -4.70 9.65 35.51
C ASN A 320 -5.54 8.65 34.67
N PRO A 321 -6.18 7.64 35.28
CA PRO A 321 -6.92 6.62 34.59
C PRO A 321 -8.16 7.15 33.85
N GLU A 322 -8.79 8.23 34.37
CA GLU A 322 -9.94 8.85 33.72
C GLU A 322 -9.53 9.64 32.47
N ALA A 323 -8.35 10.28 32.50
CA ALA A 323 -7.80 10.95 31.32
C ALA A 323 -7.43 9.92 30.25
N TYR A 324 -6.89 8.78 30.65
CA TYR A 324 -6.57 7.69 29.76
C TYR A 324 -7.82 7.08 29.12
N ASP A 325 -8.87 6.78 29.90
CA ASP A 325 -10.16 6.28 29.39
C ASP A 325 -10.76 7.25 28.34
N ALA A 326 -10.81 8.55 28.68
CA ALA A 326 -11.29 9.57 27.76
C ALA A 326 -10.46 9.60 26.45
N TYR A 327 -9.13 9.49 26.53
CA TYR A 327 -8.27 9.43 25.35
C TYR A 327 -8.58 8.20 24.46
N LEU A 328 -8.77 7.01 25.05
CA LEU A 328 -9.13 5.82 24.27
C LEU A 328 -10.47 5.97 23.55
N ARG A 329 -11.48 6.55 24.22
CA ARG A 329 -12.76 6.90 23.56
C ARG A 329 -12.56 7.88 22.43
N GLY A 330 -11.72 8.90 22.63
CA GLY A 330 -11.32 9.84 21.58
C GLY A 330 -10.72 9.12 20.37
N ARG A 331 -9.79 8.21 20.57
CA ARG A 331 -9.17 7.39 19.51
C ARG A 331 -10.17 6.49 18.80
N PHE A 332 -11.05 5.83 19.55
CA PHE A 332 -12.10 4.99 18.99
C PHE A 332 -13.00 5.77 18.03
N HIS A 333 -13.48 6.94 18.41
CA HIS A 333 -14.29 7.80 17.55
C HIS A 333 -13.47 8.36 16.38
N TRP A 334 -12.25 8.84 16.61
CA TRP A 334 -11.39 9.36 15.56
C TRP A 334 -11.14 8.34 14.43
N ASN A 335 -11.02 7.06 14.74
CA ASN A 335 -10.80 5.99 13.76
C ASN A 335 -11.97 5.76 12.79
N LYS A 336 -13.18 6.18 13.11
CA LYS A 336 -14.36 6.03 12.23
C LYS A 336 -14.41 7.03 11.08
N ARG A 337 -13.66 8.14 11.13
CA ARG A 337 -13.40 9.11 10.04
C ARG A 337 -14.61 9.86 9.47
N ASN A 338 -15.80 9.79 10.05
CA ASN A 338 -16.93 10.62 9.69
C ASN A 338 -17.02 11.86 10.59
N LEU A 339 -17.75 12.89 10.15
CA LEU A 339 -17.80 14.19 10.83
C LEU A 339 -18.28 14.08 12.29
N ASP A 340 -19.35 13.31 12.53
CA ASP A 340 -19.95 13.21 13.86
C ASP A 340 -19.04 12.49 14.84
N ASP A 341 -18.39 11.41 14.39
CA ASP A 341 -17.41 10.70 15.22
C ASP A 341 -16.13 11.53 15.43
N LEU A 342 -15.67 12.29 14.44
CA LEU A 342 -14.51 13.20 14.64
C LEU A 342 -14.83 14.30 15.67
N ARG A 343 -16.07 14.83 15.71
CA ARG A 343 -16.50 15.77 16.73
C ARG A 343 -16.50 15.13 18.12
N LYS A 344 -17.08 13.93 18.25
CA LYS A 344 -17.04 13.17 19.51
C LYS A 344 -15.61 12.85 19.94
N GLY A 345 -14.74 12.49 18.99
CA GLY A 345 -13.33 12.27 19.26
C GLY A 345 -12.66 13.50 19.87
N LEU A 346 -12.93 14.69 19.31
CA LEU A 346 -12.44 15.97 19.82
C LEU A 346 -12.94 16.24 21.25
N GLU A 347 -14.24 16.06 21.51
CA GLU A 347 -14.84 16.23 22.85
C GLU A 347 -14.18 15.31 23.88
N TYR A 348 -13.89 14.07 23.53
CA TYR A 348 -13.22 13.12 24.42
C TYR A 348 -11.74 13.49 24.67
N PHE A 349 -11.01 13.95 23.65
CA PHE A 349 -9.65 14.45 23.87
C PHE A 349 -9.62 15.70 24.75
N GLU A 350 -10.55 16.63 24.57
CA GLU A 350 -10.73 17.79 25.44
C GLU A 350 -11.10 17.38 26.88
N SER A 351 -11.96 16.37 27.06
CA SER A 351 -12.27 15.79 28.36
C SER A 351 -11.04 15.17 29.02
N ALA A 352 -10.18 14.49 28.24
CA ALA A 352 -8.92 13.95 28.74
C ALA A 352 -8.01 15.07 29.28
N LEU A 353 -7.93 16.21 28.58
CA LEU A 353 -7.14 17.37 28.99
C LEU A 353 -7.73 18.12 30.19
N GLN A 354 -9.05 18.07 30.40
CA GLN A 354 -9.67 18.59 31.65
C GLN A 354 -9.21 17.79 32.88
N LYS A 355 -8.95 16.49 32.71
CA LYS A 355 -8.52 15.58 33.77
C LYS A 355 -6.99 15.57 33.96
N ASP A 356 -6.25 15.72 32.86
CA ASP A 356 -4.78 15.85 32.85
C ASP A 356 -4.35 16.82 31.74
N PRO A 357 -4.16 18.11 32.06
CA PRO A 357 -3.74 19.14 31.09
C PRO A 357 -2.39 18.87 30.42
N ASN A 358 -1.56 18.02 31.03
CA ASN A 358 -0.23 17.66 30.52
C ASN A 358 -0.22 16.34 29.72
N TYR A 359 -1.38 15.84 29.36
CA TYR A 359 -1.46 14.60 28.58
C TYR A 359 -1.13 14.85 27.10
N ALA A 360 0.13 14.66 26.74
CA ALA A 360 0.67 14.95 25.40
C ALA A 360 -0.06 14.22 24.27
N LEU A 361 -0.42 12.94 24.45
CA LEU A 361 -1.16 12.17 23.45
C LEU A 361 -2.57 12.72 23.18
N ALA A 362 -3.24 13.30 24.18
CA ALA A 362 -4.54 13.94 23.96
C ALA A 362 -4.41 15.21 23.11
N HIS A 363 -3.36 16.02 23.33
CA HIS A 363 -3.04 17.15 22.46
C HIS A 363 -2.73 16.70 21.01
N ALA A 364 -1.96 15.62 20.83
CA ALA A 364 -1.70 15.04 19.51
C ALA A 364 -2.99 14.55 18.85
N GLY A 365 -3.90 13.91 19.60
CA GLY A 365 -5.23 13.50 19.11
C GLY A 365 -6.09 14.65 18.63
N ILE A 366 -6.06 15.80 19.33
CA ILE A 366 -6.72 17.04 18.89
C ILE A 366 -6.14 17.52 17.55
N ALA A 367 -4.80 17.56 17.45
CA ALA A 367 -4.11 17.98 16.22
C ALA A 367 -4.48 17.08 15.03
N ASP A 368 -4.45 15.76 15.22
CA ASP A 368 -4.85 14.78 14.22
C ASP A 368 -6.31 14.95 13.80
N THR A 369 -7.19 15.23 14.76
CA THR A 369 -8.62 15.41 14.48
C THR A 369 -8.87 16.62 13.60
N TYR A 370 -8.27 17.77 13.89
CA TYR A 370 -8.38 18.95 13.05
C TYR A 370 -7.79 18.72 11.65
N ASN A 371 -6.62 18.10 11.54
CA ASN A 371 -5.98 17.80 10.26
C ASN A 371 -6.84 16.87 9.40
N VAL A 372 -7.35 15.78 9.98
CA VAL A 372 -8.18 14.82 9.26
C VAL A 372 -9.50 15.43 8.85
N ALA A 373 -10.19 16.15 9.74
CA ALA A 373 -11.45 16.80 9.42
C ALA A 373 -11.29 17.84 8.30
N THR A 374 -10.18 18.57 8.29
CA THR A 374 -9.85 19.51 7.20
C THR A 374 -9.55 18.80 5.89
N ASN A 375 -8.74 17.74 5.92
CA ASN A 375 -8.41 16.95 4.72
C ASN A 375 -9.65 16.32 4.07
N HIS A 376 -10.68 16.01 4.87
CA HIS A 376 -11.97 15.50 4.38
C HIS A 376 -12.96 16.61 3.97
N GLY A 377 -12.58 17.89 4.10
CA GLY A 377 -13.45 19.03 3.76
C GLY A 377 -14.55 19.31 4.78
N TYR A 378 -14.46 18.75 5.99
CA TYR A 378 -15.46 18.95 7.04
C TYR A 378 -15.27 20.26 7.82
N LEU A 379 -14.05 20.80 7.84
CA LEU A 379 -13.73 22.04 8.54
C LEU A 379 -13.00 23.02 7.63
N ASP A 380 -13.22 24.30 7.88
CA ASP A 380 -12.50 25.39 7.20
C ASP A 380 -11.00 25.32 7.51
N PRO A 381 -10.13 25.19 6.49
CA PRO A 381 -8.68 25.17 6.65
C PRO A 381 -8.12 26.39 7.41
N ALA A 382 -8.74 27.57 7.22
CA ALA A 382 -8.28 28.80 7.87
C ALA A 382 -8.46 28.77 9.40
N ILE A 383 -9.43 28.01 9.88
CA ILE A 383 -9.72 27.84 11.32
C ILE A 383 -9.01 26.60 11.89
N ALA A 384 -9.05 25.49 11.15
CA ALA A 384 -8.64 24.20 11.68
C ALA A 384 -7.12 24.03 11.73
N PHE A 385 -6.36 24.45 10.70
CA PHE A 385 -4.89 24.29 10.71
C PHE A 385 -4.17 25.05 11.83
N PRO A 386 -4.53 26.31 12.16
CA PRO A 386 -3.94 26.97 13.32
C PRO A 386 -4.19 26.22 14.64
N ARG A 387 -5.38 25.64 14.82
CA ARG A 387 -5.71 24.82 16.01
C ARG A 387 -4.93 23.51 16.02
N ALA A 388 -4.86 22.80 14.88
CA ALA A 388 -4.06 21.59 14.75
C ALA A 388 -2.60 21.86 15.09
N ARG A 389 -2.01 22.95 14.53
CA ARG A 389 -0.64 23.34 14.79
C ARG A 389 -0.38 23.65 16.27
N ALA A 390 -1.25 24.44 16.89
CA ALA A 390 -1.10 24.79 18.31
C ALA A 390 -1.16 23.54 19.21
N ALA A 391 -2.10 22.62 18.92
CA ALA A 391 -2.21 21.37 19.67
C ALA A 391 -0.98 20.46 19.45
N ALA A 392 -0.50 20.33 18.21
CA ALA A 392 0.71 19.54 17.92
C ALA A 392 1.95 20.13 18.61
N GLN A 393 2.12 21.45 18.59
CA GLN A 393 3.22 22.12 19.28
C GLN A 393 3.14 21.89 20.79
N LYS A 394 1.92 21.97 21.37
CA LYS A 394 1.73 21.70 22.79
C LYS A 394 2.06 20.25 23.16
N ALA A 395 1.68 19.30 22.31
CA ALA A 395 2.06 17.89 22.48
C ALA A 395 3.58 17.72 22.51
N LEU A 396 4.30 18.37 21.57
CA LEU A 396 5.77 18.30 21.47
C LEU A 396 6.51 19.03 22.61
N GLU A 397 5.93 20.11 23.15
CA GLU A 397 6.46 20.75 24.37
C GLU A 397 6.42 19.79 25.59
N LEU A 398 5.41 18.93 25.63
CA LEU A 398 5.23 17.97 26.73
C LEU A 398 6.02 16.68 26.50
N ASP A 399 6.06 16.19 25.25
CA ASP A 399 6.80 14.99 24.85
C ASP A 399 7.24 15.09 23.38
N ASP A 400 8.51 15.37 23.12
CA ASP A 400 9.13 15.51 21.80
C ASP A 400 9.40 14.16 21.11
N SER A 401 9.09 13.05 21.75
CA SER A 401 9.22 11.70 21.20
C SER A 401 7.96 11.19 20.51
N LEU A 402 6.89 11.99 20.44
CA LEU A 402 5.62 11.60 19.83
C LEU A 402 5.66 11.73 18.30
N ALA A 403 5.76 10.59 17.62
CA ALA A 403 5.72 10.53 16.14
C ALA A 403 4.42 11.12 15.57
N GLU A 404 3.31 10.91 16.25
CA GLU A 404 1.98 11.40 15.90
C GLU A 404 1.95 12.94 15.90
N ALA A 405 2.51 13.56 16.93
CA ALA A 405 2.55 15.02 17.05
C ALA A 405 3.45 15.67 15.98
N HIS A 406 4.62 15.07 15.70
CA HIS A 406 5.49 15.51 14.61
C HIS A 406 4.79 15.42 13.25
N ALA A 407 4.11 14.31 12.96
CA ALA A 407 3.39 14.14 11.69
C ALA A 407 2.22 15.14 11.56
N ALA A 408 1.47 15.38 12.65
CA ALA A 408 0.38 16.34 12.68
C ALA A 408 0.87 17.79 12.49
N LEU A 409 2.00 18.14 13.12
CA LEU A 409 2.64 19.44 12.93
C LEU A 409 3.11 19.63 11.48
N ALA A 410 3.79 18.62 10.92
CA ALA A 410 4.26 18.63 9.54
C ALA A 410 3.11 18.85 8.55
N PHE A 411 1.97 18.18 8.76
CA PHE A 411 0.79 18.31 7.91
C PHE A 411 0.24 19.75 7.93
N SER A 412 0.09 20.35 9.11
CA SER A 412 -0.39 21.73 9.26
C SER A 412 0.57 22.74 8.61
N ILE A 413 1.88 22.60 8.83
CA ILE A 413 2.92 23.47 8.23
C ILE A 413 2.89 23.37 6.70
N PHE A 414 2.80 22.15 6.18
CA PHE A 414 2.77 21.89 4.74
C PHE A 414 1.57 22.55 4.07
N HIS A 415 0.37 22.35 4.60
CA HIS A 415 -0.86 22.79 3.95
C HIS A 415 -1.20 24.26 4.19
N ARG A 416 -0.67 24.88 5.26
CA ARG A 416 -1.04 26.25 5.62
C ARG A 416 0.09 27.24 5.58
N ASP A 417 1.27 26.88 6.14
CA ASP A 417 2.36 27.84 6.29
C ASP A 417 3.26 27.89 5.04
N TYR A 418 3.25 26.81 4.24
CA TYR A 418 4.14 26.61 3.09
C TYR A 418 5.63 26.64 3.50
N ASP A 419 5.92 26.24 4.75
CA ASP A 419 7.28 25.98 5.21
C ASP A 419 7.71 24.56 4.84
N TRP A 420 8.24 24.43 3.63
CA TRP A 420 8.63 23.14 3.05
C TRP A 420 9.71 22.44 3.86
N SER A 421 10.71 23.22 4.33
CA SER A 421 11.83 22.68 5.09
C SER A 421 11.39 22.23 6.49
N GLY A 422 10.54 23.00 7.14
CA GLY A 422 9.95 22.65 8.42
C GLY A 422 9.09 21.39 8.31
N ALA A 423 8.19 21.33 7.34
CA ALA A 423 7.35 20.16 7.12
C ALA A 423 8.18 18.89 6.86
N GLU A 424 9.20 18.96 5.98
CA GLU A 424 10.06 17.82 5.69
C GLU A 424 10.81 17.33 6.93
N ARG A 425 11.33 18.24 7.74
CA ARG A 425 12.02 17.90 8.99
C ARG A 425 11.13 17.14 9.96
N GLU A 426 9.91 17.65 10.16
CA GLU A 426 8.95 17.04 11.07
C GLU A 426 8.44 15.68 10.58
N TYR A 427 8.16 15.50 9.27
CA TYR A 427 7.82 14.19 8.70
C TYR A 427 8.95 13.16 8.90
N ARG A 428 10.19 13.55 8.60
CA ARG A 428 11.34 12.66 8.79
C ARG A 428 11.55 12.31 10.27
N ARG A 429 11.31 13.26 11.17
CA ARG A 429 11.38 13.00 12.60
C ARG A 429 10.31 12.01 13.05
N ALA A 430 9.07 12.16 12.58
CA ALA A 430 7.99 11.22 12.85
C ALA A 430 8.34 9.79 12.43
N ILE A 431 8.85 9.62 11.18
CA ILE A 431 9.24 8.31 10.64
C ILE A 431 10.44 7.73 11.40
N ALA A 432 11.39 8.56 11.84
CA ALA A 432 12.53 8.11 12.63
C ALA A 432 12.11 7.62 14.03
N LEU A 433 11.13 8.29 14.66
CA LEU A 433 10.59 7.93 15.96
C LEU A 433 9.70 6.67 15.90
N ASN A 434 8.91 6.54 14.85
CA ASN A 434 8.06 5.37 14.62
C ASN A 434 8.08 4.97 13.13
N PRO A 435 8.99 4.08 12.72
CA PRO A 435 9.11 3.65 11.32
C PRO A 435 7.89 2.92 10.76
N SER A 436 7.03 2.38 11.64
CA SER A 436 5.78 1.70 11.26
C SER A 436 4.54 2.62 11.28
N TYR A 437 4.73 3.93 11.52
CA TYR A 437 3.61 4.88 11.53
C TYR A 437 3.18 5.21 10.09
N THR A 438 2.20 4.48 9.60
CA THR A 438 1.75 4.55 8.20
C THR A 438 1.21 5.92 7.78
N PHE A 439 0.54 6.66 8.68
CA PHE A 439 0.06 8.01 8.39
C PHE A 439 1.19 8.99 8.11
N ALA A 440 2.28 8.95 8.89
CA ALA A 440 3.45 9.79 8.64
C ALA A 440 4.03 9.51 7.24
N ARG A 441 4.14 8.23 6.84
CA ARG A 441 4.62 7.85 5.51
C ARG A 441 3.67 8.28 4.40
N GLN A 442 2.37 8.08 4.55
CA GLN A 442 1.37 8.50 3.56
C GLN A 442 1.39 10.03 3.37
N TRP A 443 1.44 10.79 4.45
CA TRP A 443 1.46 12.25 4.39
C TRP A 443 2.79 12.78 3.87
N TYR A 444 3.91 12.16 4.26
CA TYR A 444 5.22 12.50 3.71
C TYR A 444 5.29 12.19 2.20
N GLY A 445 4.73 11.08 1.76
CA GLY A 445 4.59 10.75 0.34
C GLY A 445 3.81 11.81 -0.45
N ARG A 446 2.72 12.34 0.13
CA ARG A 446 1.97 13.45 -0.46
C ARG A 446 2.77 14.75 -0.51
N PHE A 447 3.48 15.08 0.56
CA PHE A 447 4.42 16.21 0.58
C PHE A 447 5.47 16.07 -0.53
N LEU A 448 6.13 14.92 -0.62
CA LEU A 448 7.14 14.65 -1.65
C LEU A 448 6.55 14.76 -3.07
N THR A 449 5.31 14.32 -3.26
CA THR A 449 4.57 14.49 -4.51
C THR A 449 4.43 15.97 -4.88
N ALA A 450 3.99 16.80 -3.93
CA ALA A 450 3.87 18.25 -4.16
C ALA A 450 5.20 18.91 -4.47
N MET A 451 6.29 18.39 -3.92
CA MET A 451 7.67 18.84 -4.23
C MET A 451 8.22 18.30 -5.56
N GLY A 452 7.46 17.50 -6.32
CA GLY A 452 7.92 16.86 -7.56
C GLY A 452 8.92 15.71 -7.35
N ARG A 453 9.12 15.24 -6.10
CA ARG A 453 10.07 14.17 -5.74
C ARG A 453 9.39 12.81 -5.84
N PHE A 454 8.97 12.43 -7.05
CA PHE A 454 8.08 11.30 -7.29
C PHE A 454 8.67 9.93 -6.92
N GLU A 455 9.98 9.71 -7.08
CA GLU A 455 10.61 8.45 -6.71
C GLU A 455 10.61 8.24 -5.19
N GLU A 456 10.92 9.30 -4.43
CA GLU A 456 10.86 9.25 -2.98
C GLU A 456 9.40 9.12 -2.49
N ALA A 457 8.48 9.85 -3.14
CA ALA A 457 7.04 9.73 -2.85
C ALA A 457 6.53 8.30 -3.06
N ARG A 458 6.96 7.66 -4.14
CA ARG A 458 6.61 6.26 -4.46
C ARG A 458 7.17 5.30 -3.42
N ALA A 459 8.41 5.51 -2.97
CA ALA A 459 9.02 4.67 -1.94
C ALA A 459 8.26 4.75 -0.61
N GLU A 460 7.86 5.96 -0.17
CA GLU A 460 7.08 6.13 1.06
C GLU A 460 5.65 5.57 0.94
N ALA A 461 4.99 5.75 -0.22
CA ALA A 461 3.68 5.17 -0.48
C ALA A 461 3.72 3.63 -0.48
N GLN A 462 4.77 3.04 -1.06
CA GLN A 462 4.97 1.60 -1.05
C GLN A 462 5.26 1.07 0.36
N ALA A 463 6.13 1.76 1.13
CA ALA A 463 6.42 1.39 2.51
C ALA A 463 5.16 1.48 3.41
N ALA A 464 4.30 2.49 3.18
CA ALA A 464 3.01 2.58 3.87
C ALA A 464 2.09 1.38 3.55
N ARG A 465 2.05 0.95 2.27
CA ARG A 465 1.26 -0.21 1.86
C ARG A 465 1.79 -1.53 2.43
N GLU A 466 3.10 -1.68 2.53
CA GLU A 466 3.71 -2.88 3.14
C GLU A 466 3.36 -3.01 4.63
N LEU A 467 3.24 -1.87 5.32
CA LEU A 467 2.83 -1.81 6.73
C LEU A 467 1.32 -1.87 6.92
N ASP A 468 0.52 -1.57 5.88
CA ASP A 468 -0.95 -1.53 5.95
C ASP A 468 -1.55 -2.11 4.66
N PRO A 469 -1.35 -3.42 4.41
CA PRO A 469 -1.64 -4.04 3.12
C PRO A 469 -3.13 -4.06 2.74
N LEU A 470 -4.03 -4.01 3.72
CA LEU A 470 -5.48 -4.00 3.52
C LEU A 470 -6.09 -2.59 3.56
N SER A 471 -5.25 -1.55 3.69
CA SER A 471 -5.70 -0.16 3.74
C SER A 471 -5.99 0.40 2.35
N LEU A 472 -7.24 0.75 2.10
CA LEU A 472 -7.64 1.44 0.87
C LEU A 472 -6.92 2.78 0.71
N SER A 473 -6.69 3.51 1.82
CA SER A 473 -5.99 4.80 1.78
C SER A 473 -4.53 4.67 1.34
N ALA A 474 -3.86 3.56 1.70
CA ALA A 474 -2.50 3.29 1.25
C ALA A 474 -2.44 3.01 -0.25
N VAL A 475 -3.40 2.25 -0.80
CA VAL A 475 -3.51 1.99 -2.25
C VAL A 475 -3.83 3.28 -3.00
N ILE A 476 -4.80 4.07 -2.52
CA ILE A 476 -5.18 5.37 -3.11
C ILE A 476 -3.97 6.31 -3.14
N ASN A 477 -3.12 6.30 -2.11
CA ASN A 477 -1.93 7.13 -2.07
C ASN A 477 -0.92 6.77 -3.18
N ILE A 478 -0.76 5.48 -3.51
CA ILE A 478 0.06 5.05 -4.65
C ILE A 478 -0.50 5.61 -5.96
N GLY A 479 -1.82 5.54 -6.16
CA GLY A 479 -2.48 6.11 -7.32
C GLY A 479 -2.37 7.63 -7.39
N HIS A 480 -2.46 8.34 -6.25
CA HIS A 480 -2.21 9.77 -6.16
C HIS A 480 -0.80 10.15 -6.64
N VAL A 481 0.22 9.44 -6.17
CA VAL A 481 1.61 9.66 -6.61
C VAL A 481 1.74 9.41 -8.11
N ALA A 482 1.19 8.29 -8.59
CA ALA A 482 1.25 7.92 -10.01
C ALA A 482 0.56 8.96 -10.91
N TYR A 483 -0.61 9.45 -10.52
CA TYR A 483 -1.35 10.49 -11.25
C TYR A 483 -0.54 11.78 -11.39
N ASN A 484 0.00 12.31 -10.28
CA ASN A 484 0.78 13.54 -10.31
C ASN A 484 2.14 13.37 -11.03
N ALA A 485 2.69 12.16 -11.06
CA ALA A 485 3.87 11.79 -11.84
C ALA A 485 3.57 11.53 -13.33
N ARG A 486 2.35 11.77 -13.81
CA ARG A 486 1.89 11.51 -15.19
C ARG A 486 1.88 10.02 -15.59
N ASN A 487 1.99 9.11 -14.64
CA ASN A 487 1.84 7.67 -14.88
C ASN A 487 0.36 7.27 -14.72
N TYR A 488 -0.45 7.68 -15.68
CA TYR A 488 -1.91 7.55 -15.61
C TYR A 488 -2.38 6.09 -15.67
N ASP A 489 -1.75 5.25 -16.48
CA ASP A 489 -2.07 3.82 -16.54
C ASP A 489 -1.94 3.14 -15.17
N ARG A 490 -0.85 3.44 -14.46
CA ARG A 490 -0.64 2.94 -13.11
C ARG A 490 -1.67 3.51 -12.13
N ALA A 491 -1.98 4.80 -12.23
CA ALA A 491 -3.00 5.41 -11.38
C ALA A 491 -4.36 4.70 -11.55
N VAL A 492 -4.78 4.45 -12.80
CA VAL A 492 -6.03 3.71 -13.11
C VAL A 492 -5.98 2.28 -12.57
N ALA A 493 -4.85 1.57 -12.75
CA ALA A 493 -4.71 0.19 -12.27
C ALA A 493 -4.87 0.07 -10.75
N GLU A 494 -4.23 0.98 -9.98
CA GLU A 494 -4.34 0.98 -8.51
C GLU A 494 -5.76 1.36 -8.06
N MET A 495 -6.44 2.27 -8.76
CA MET A 495 -7.82 2.64 -8.44
C MET A 495 -8.81 1.53 -8.78
N ARG A 496 -8.63 0.81 -9.89
CA ARG A 496 -9.45 -0.38 -10.19
C ARG A 496 -9.35 -1.43 -9.10
N ARG A 497 -8.12 -1.71 -8.63
CA ARG A 497 -7.90 -2.63 -7.51
C ARG A 497 -8.60 -2.17 -6.24
N THR A 498 -8.63 -0.86 -5.97
CA THR A 498 -9.37 -0.30 -4.83
C THR A 498 -10.87 -0.54 -4.97
N LEU A 499 -11.43 -0.37 -6.19
CA LEU A 499 -12.86 -0.56 -6.46
C LEU A 499 -13.29 -2.02 -6.52
N GLU A 500 -12.37 -2.96 -6.72
CA GLU A 500 -12.63 -4.40 -6.55
C GLU A 500 -12.94 -4.74 -5.08
N LEU A 501 -12.32 -4.03 -4.14
CA LEU A 501 -12.52 -4.22 -2.71
C LEU A 501 -13.70 -3.39 -2.17
N GLU A 502 -13.82 -2.14 -2.62
CA GLU A 502 -14.86 -1.19 -2.19
C GLU A 502 -15.39 -0.44 -3.41
N PRO A 503 -16.46 -0.94 -4.06
CA PRO A 503 -17.00 -0.37 -5.31
C PRO A 503 -17.43 1.09 -5.22
N ASN A 504 -17.78 1.58 -4.02
CA ASN A 504 -18.24 2.95 -3.78
C ASN A 504 -17.14 3.86 -3.22
N GLN A 505 -15.87 3.48 -3.31
CA GLN A 505 -14.78 4.29 -2.78
C GLN A 505 -14.63 5.59 -3.59
N LEU A 506 -15.03 6.70 -2.97
CA LEU A 506 -15.11 8.02 -3.61
C LEU A 506 -13.78 8.44 -4.28
N TRP A 507 -12.68 8.38 -3.53
CA TRP A 507 -11.38 8.85 -4.03
C TRP A 507 -10.82 7.98 -5.17
N ALA A 508 -11.19 6.70 -5.23
CA ALA A 508 -10.82 5.86 -6.35
C ALA A 508 -11.52 6.32 -7.64
N HIS A 509 -12.82 6.61 -7.59
CA HIS A 509 -13.53 7.20 -8.72
C HIS A 509 -12.99 8.58 -9.10
N VAL A 510 -12.63 9.41 -8.12
CA VAL A 510 -12.00 10.73 -8.36
C VAL A 510 -10.71 10.59 -9.16
N TYR A 511 -9.76 9.78 -8.68
CA TYR A 511 -8.47 9.62 -9.38
C TYR A 511 -8.60 8.91 -10.72
N MET A 512 -9.56 7.98 -10.88
CA MET A 512 -9.85 7.38 -12.19
C MET A 512 -10.36 8.44 -13.19
N ALA A 513 -11.33 9.25 -12.81
CA ALA A 513 -11.86 10.31 -13.66
C ALA A 513 -10.77 11.31 -14.06
N MET A 514 -9.93 11.70 -13.10
CA MET A 514 -8.81 12.60 -13.33
C MET A 514 -7.77 12.00 -14.29
N ALA A 515 -7.41 10.72 -14.10
CA ALA A 515 -6.43 10.03 -14.94
C ALA A 515 -6.97 9.83 -16.36
N TYR A 516 -8.20 9.36 -16.53
CA TYR A 516 -8.82 9.21 -17.84
C TYR A 516 -8.94 10.54 -18.57
N SER A 517 -9.30 11.62 -17.86
CA SER A 517 -9.36 12.96 -18.47
C SER A 517 -7.99 13.40 -18.98
N ALA A 518 -6.92 13.16 -18.21
CA ALA A 518 -5.55 13.49 -18.62
C ALA A 518 -5.02 12.61 -19.78
N MET A 519 -5.58 11.41 -19.97
CA MET A 519 -5.30 10.52 -21.11
C MET A 519 -6.14 10.86 -22.36
N GLY A 520 -7.08 11.79 -22.26
CA GLY A 520 -8.04 12.08 -23.33
C GLY A 520 -9.17 11.03 -23.48
N ALA A 521 -9.28 10.09 -22.55
CA ALA A 521 -10.34 9.09 -22.49
C ALA A 521 -11.61 9.70 -21.85
N HIS A 522 -12.22 10.62 -22.60
CA HIS A 522 -13.27 11.51 -22.08
C HIS A 522 -14.55 10.78 -21.65
N THR A 523 -14.92 9.71 -22.35
CA THR A 523 -16.10 8.91 -22.01
C THR A 523 -15.93 8.25 -20.64
N GLU A 524 -14.82 7.55 -20.44
CA GLU A 524 -14.48 6.87 -19.19
C GLU A 524 -14.29 7.87 -18.05
N ALA A 525 -13.73 9.06 -18.34
CA ALA A 525 -13.58 10.14 -17.36
C ALA A 525 -14.95 10.63 -16.84
N ILE A 526 -15.89 10.85 -17.74
CA ILE A 526 -17.25 11.30 -17.42
C ILE A 526 -18.00 10.21 -16.63
N GLU A 527 -17.92 8.95 -17.06
CA GLU A 527 -18.54 7.83 -16.34
C GLU A 527 -18.01 7.68 -14.92
N ALA A 528 -16.70 7.77 -14.71
CA ALA A 528 -16.10 7.72 -13.39
C ALA A 528 -16.50 8.94 -12.54
N ALA A 529 -16.57 10.14 -13.13
CA ALA A 529 -17.00 11.34 -12.43
C ALA A 529 -18.50 11.29 -12.05
N GLN A 530 -19.37 10.69 -12.86
CA GLN A 530 -20.78 10.48 -12.52
C GLN A 530 -20.95 9.58 -11.30
N LYS A 531 -20.12 8.56 -11.15
CA LYS A 531 -20.13 7.70 -9.94
C LYS A 531 -19.80 8.48 -8.67
N THR A 532 -18.96 9.51 -8.73
CA THR A 532 -18.71 10.37 -7.57
C THR A 532 -19.96 11.13 -7.13
N SER A 533 -20.82 11.55 -8.06
CA SER A 533 -22.10 12.22 -7.76
C SER A 533 -23.08 11.29 -7.06
N ALA A 534 -23.13 10.01 -7.43
CA ALA A 534 -23.97 9.01 -6.77
C ALA A 534 -23.57 8.82 -5.29
N VAL A 535 -22.26 8.77 -5.01
CA VAL A 535 -21.73 8.63 -3.64
C VAL A 535 -22.02 9.88 -2.78
N THR A 536 -22.10 11.07 -3.40
CA THR A 536 -22.36 12.35 -2.71
C THR A 536 -23.84 12.74 -2.65
N ALA A 537 -24.73 11.78 -2.48
CA ALA A 537 -26.18 11.98 -2.36
C ALA A 537 -26.81 12.70 -3.57
N GLY A 538 -26.33 12.42 -4.78
CA GLY A 538 -26.89 12.94 -6.04
C GLY A 538 -26.52 14.39 -6.36
N ARG A 539 -25.65 15.02 -5.57
CA ARG A 539 -25.15 16.37 -5.90
C ARG A 539 -24.16 16.27 -7.09
N PRO A 540 -24.26 17.19 -8.07
CA PRO A 540 -23.33 17.15 -9.20
C PRO A 540 -21.91 17.41 -8.71
N SER A 541 -20.97 16.51 -9.08
CA SER A 541 -19.57 16.67 -8.69
C SER A 541 -18.90 17.80 -9.48
N PHE A 542 -18.09 18.65 -8.82
CA PHE A 542 -17.24 19.63 -9.52
C PHE A 542 -16.25 18.94 -10.48
N LEU A 543 -15.87 17.72 -10.18
CA LEU A 543 -15.06 16.87 -11.05
C LEU A 543 -15.77 16.57 -12.39
N LEU A 544 -17.10 16.40 -12.35
CA LEU A 544 -17.89 16.19 -13.58
C LEU A 544 -17.86 17.44 -14.46
N ALA A 545 -17.93 18.65 -13.86
CA ALA A 545 -17.74 19.89 -14.62
C ALA A 545 -16.37 19.97 -15.29
N TYR A 546 -15.30 19.56 -14.59
CA TYR A 546 -13.97 19.47 -15.15
C TYR A 546 -13.89 18.48 -16.31
N CYS A 547 -14.42 17.25 -16.14
CA CYS A 547 -14.40 16.23 -17.19
C CYS A 547 -15.17 16.66 -18.45
N TYR A 548 -16.31 17.33 -18.30
CA TYR A 548 -17.03 17.92 -19.42
C TYR A 548 -16.24 19.04 -20.10
N ALA A 549 -15.64 19.93 -19.33
CA ALA A 549 -14.82 21.02 -19.88
C ALA A 549 -13.61 20.47 -20.66
N ALA A 550 -12.89 19.51 -20.10
CA ALA A 550 -11.75 18.86 -20.73
C ALA A 550 -12.14 18.07 -22.01
N ALA A 551 -13.39 17.58 -22.07
CA ALA A 551 -13.96 16.94 -23.26
C ALA A 551 -14.50 17.94 -24.33
N GLY A 552 -14.33 19.26 -24.13
CA GLY A 552 -14.90 20.29 -25.00
C GLY A 552 -16.42 20.47 -24.88
N ARG A 553 -17.06 19.79 -23.92
CA ARG A 553 -18.51 19.84 -23.67
C ARG A 553 -18.85 21.02 -22.73
N HIS A 554 -18.49 22.23 -23.14
CA HIS A 554 -18.60 23.44 -22.33
C HIS A 554 -20.05 23.76 -21.90
N ALA A 555 -21.05 23.44 -22.74
CA ALA A 555 -22.46 23.62 -22.44
C ALA A 555 -22.91 22.76 -21.23
N ASP A 556 -22.37 21.55 -21.07
CA ASP A 556 -22.67 20.66 -19.96
C ASP A 556 -21.86 21.02 -18.70
N ALA A 557 -20.64 21.53 -18.87
CA ALA A 557 -19.78 21.92 -17.76
C ALA A 557 -20.27 23.15 -16.99
N ARG A 558 -20.72 24.20 -17.71
CA ARG A 558 -21.08 25.52 -17.13
C ARG A 558 -22.16 25.47 -16.06
N PRO A 559 -23.31 24.78 -16.22
CA PRO A 559 -24.33 24.75 -15.17
C PRO A 559 -23.82 24.16 -13.85
N ILE A 560 -23.01 23.09 -13.94
CA ILE A 560 -22.41 22.45 -12.76
C ILE A 560 -21.37 23.37 -12.10
N PHE A 561 -20.57 24.03 -12.92
CA PHE A 561 -19.55 24.96 -12.43
C PHE A 561 -20.18 26.16 -11.71
N GLU A 562 -21.21 26.80 -12.28
CA GLU A 562 -21.91 27.93 -11.65
C GLU A 562 -22.63 27.51 -10.34
N TYR A 563 -23.18 26.28 -10.30
CA TYR A 563 -23.73 25.72 -9.07
C TYR A 563 -22.68 25.71 -7.93
N TRP A 564 -21.46 25.24 -8.19
CA TRP A 564 -20.40 25.17 -7.19
C TRP A 564 -19.80 26.54 -6.85
N LYS A 565 -19.71 27.43 -7.81
CA LYS A 565 -19.23 28.80 -7.60
C LYS A 565 -20.14 29.59 -6.67
N GLN A 566 -21.46 29.44 -6.80
CA GLN A 566 -22.45 30.07 -5.92
C GLN A 566 -22.38 29.50 -4.49
N ARG A 567 -22.16 28.21 -4.35
CA ARG A 567 -22.15 27.52 -3.06
C ARG A 567 -20.80 27.51 -2.35
N ARG A 568 -19.77 28.08 -2.93
CA ARG A 568 -18.43 28.10 -2.34
C ARG A 568 -18.40 28.63 -0.89
N LYS A 569 -19.26 29.57 -0.53
CA LYS A 569 -19.33 30.15 0.82
C LYS A 569 -19.98 29.20 1.84
N GLU A 570 -20.83 28.31 1.36
CA GLU A 570 -21.59 27.36 2.19
C GLU A 570 -20.92 26.00 2.27
N GLU A 571 -20.24 25.62 1.19
CA GLU A 571 -19.52 24.35 1.07
C GLU A 571 -18.05 24.62 0.74
N THR A 572 -17.15 23.96 1.44
CA THR A 572 -15.69 24.18 1.32
C THR A 572 -15.17 23.63 -0.01
N VAL A 573 -15.33 24.37 -1.11
CA VAL A 573 -14.75 24.05 -2.41
C VAL A 573 -13.44 24.82 -2.58
N ASP A 574 -12.34 24.07 -2.75
CA ASP A 574 -11.02 24.68 -2.89
C ASP A 574 -10.87 25.41 -4.24
N LEU A 575 -10.28 26.60 -4.18
CA LEU A 575 -10.10 27.49 -5.33
C LEU A 575 -9.25 26.88 -6.45
N VAL A 576 -8.32 25.99 -6.11
CA VAL A 576 -7.44 25.33 -7.09
C VAL A 576 -8.26 24.43 -8.02
N TYR A 577 -9.27 23.74 -7.50
CA TYR A 577 -10.16 22.93 -8.35
C TYR A 577 -11.02 23.79 -9.27
N LEU A 578 -11.56 24.91 -8.77
CA LEU A 578 -12.31 25.85 -9.62
C LEU A 578 -11.43 26.51 -10.68
N ALA A 579 -10.18 26.83 -10.34
CA ALA A 579 -9.19 27.34 -11.31
C ALA A 579 -8.89 26.31 -12.40
N GLY A 580 -8.80 25.03 -12.04
CA GLY A 580 -8.61 23.93 -13.00
C GLY A 580 -9.79 23.80 -13.98
N ILE A 581 -11.03 24.03 -13.54
CA ILE A 581 -12.21 24.03 -14.42
C ILE A 581 -12.14 25.22 -15.40
N HIS A 582 -11.80 26.43 -14.93
CA HIS A 582 -11.58 27.58 -15.81
C HIS A 582 -10.46 27.32 -16.83
N ALA A 583 -9.37 26.67 -16.40
CA ALA A 583 -8.27 26.29 -17.29
C ALA A 583 -8.74 25.35 -18.41
N ALA A 584 -9.55 24.34 -18.07
CA ALA A 584 -10.14 23.41 -19.03
C ALA A 584 -11.18 24.08 -19.97
N LEU A 585 -11.85 25.14 -19.53
CA LEU A 585 -12.74 25.97 -20.34
C LEU A 585 -11.98 26.96 -21.25
N GLY A 586 -10.63 27.08 -21.14
CA GLY A 586 -9.83 28.04 -21.89
C GLY A 586 -9.87 29.46 -21.31
N GLU A 587 -10.35 29.64 -20.09
CA GLU A 587 -10.55 30.93 -19.41
C GLU A 587 -9.36 31.26 -18.50
N ALA A 588 -8.18 31.44 -19.08
CA ALA A 588 -6.92 31.59 -18.33
C ALA A 588 -6.94 32.75 -17.32
N ASP A 589 -7.51 33.91 -17.69
CA ASP A 589 -7.55 35.09 -16.79
C ASP A 589 -8.37 34.80 -15.52
N ALA A 590 -9.50 34.13 -15.65
CA ALA A 590 -10.32 33.73 -14.51
C ALA A 590 -9.62 32.68 -13.64
N ALA A 591 -8.93 31.71 -14.29
CA ALA A 591 -8.15 30.70 -13.59
C ALA A 591 -7.03 31.33 -12.76
N PHE A 592 -6.24 32.26 -13.32
CA PHE A 592 -5.20 32.98 -12.56
C PHE A 592 -5.77 33.88 -11.46
N GLY A 593 -6.94 34.49 -11.67
CA GLY A 593 -7.65 35.22 -10.62
C GLY A 593 -7.91 34.34 -9.40
N LEU A 594 -8.43 33.12 -9.60
CA LEU A 594 -8.67 32.16 -8.53
C LEU A 594 -7.39 31.62 -7.91
N LEU A 595 -6.34 31.34 -8.70
CA LEU A 595 -5.05 30.89 -8.17
C LEU A 595 -4.36 31.95 -7.29
N ASN A 596 -4.41 33.22 -7.67
CA ASN A 596 -3.91 34.32 -6.86
C ASN A 596 -4.71 34.45 -5.55
N GLN A 597 -6.02 34.29 -5.61
CA GLN A 597 -6.87 34.26 -4.42
C GLN A 597 -6.54 33.04 -3.53
N ALA A 598 -6.35 31.86 -4.13
CA ALA A 598 -5.90 30.67 -3.41
C ALA A 598 -4.57 30.89 -2.68
N HIS A 599 -3.65 31.62 -3.30
CA HIS A 599 -2.37 31.99 -2.66
C HIS A 599 -2.57 32.92 -1.46
N GLN A 600 -3.43 33.94 -1.59
CA GLN A 600 -3.73 34.87 -0.51
C GLN A 600 -4.45 34.20 0.67
N GLU A 601 -5.42 33.32 0.37
CA GLU A 601 -6.20 32.57 1.37
C GLU A 601 -5.45 31.37 1.95
N ARG A 602 -4.25 31.05 1.44
CA ARG A 602 -3.48 29.86 1.84
C ARG A 602 -4.28 28.56 1.64
N SER A 603 -4.81 28.38 0.43
CA SER A 603 -5.55 27.17 0.07
C SER A 603 -4.72 25.89 0.29
N GLN A 604 -5.36 24.88 0.86
CA GLN A 604 -4.70 23.61 1.21
C GLN A 604 -4.20 22.80 0.00
N PHE A 605 -4.76 23.02 -1.21
CA PHE A 605 -4.33 22.32 -2.42
C PHE A 605 -3.35 23.10 -3.28
N LEU A 606 -3.11 24.38 -2.97
CA LEU A 606 -2.12 25.18 -3.69
C LEU A 606 -0.68 24.63 -3.61
N PRO A 607 -0.23 23.93 -2.56
CA PRO A 607 1.06 23.24 -2.55
C PRO A 607 1.29 22.29 -3.73
N TYR A 608 0.23 21.80 -4.37
CA TYR A 608 0.32 20.93 -5.53
C TYR A 608 0.34 21.67 -6.87
N VAL A 609 0.27 23.00 -6.89
CA VAL A 609 0.16 23.82 -8.11
C VAL A 609 1.19 23.43 -9.16
N ASN A 610 2.43 23.14 -8.73
CA ASN A 610 3.53 22.82 -9.65
C ASN A 610 3.42 21.42 -10.28
N VAL A 611 2.66 20.51 -9.71
CA VAL A 611 2.57 19.11 -10.18
C VAL A 611 1.19 18.74 -10.69
N PHE A 612 0.16 19.48 -10.34
CA PHE A 612 -1.24 19.11 -10.55
C PHE A 612 -1.64 19.17 -12.04
N PRO A 613 -2.03 18.03 -12.68
CA PRO A 613 -2.31 17.97 -14.11
C PRO A 613 -3.47 18.86 -14.59
N TRP A 614 -4.44 19.18 -13.75
CA TRP A 614 -5.55 20.08 -14.12
C TRP A 614 -5.10 21.49 -14.53
N LEU A 615 -3.92 21.88 -14.09
CA LEU A 615 -3.34 23.19 -14.37
C LEU A 615 -2.35 23.17 -15.56
N ASP A 616 -2.15 22.01 -16.20
CA ASP A 616 -1.25 21.88 -17.34
C ASP A 616 -1.56 22.85 -18.50
N PRO A 617 -2.84 23.18 -18.83
CA PRO A 617 -3.15 24.18 -19.85
C PRO A 617 -2.60 25.59 -19.53
N LEU A 618 -2.32 25.90 -18.26
CA LEU A 618 -1.82 27.21 -17.82
C LEU A 618 -0.30 27.29 -17.79
N ARG A 619 0.44 26.18 -17.90
CA ARG A 619 1.90 26.14 -17.66
C ARG A 619 2.72 26.95 -18.67
N ALA A 620 2.22 27.13 -19.89
CA ALA A 620 2.90 27.94 -20.91
C ALA A 620 2.72 29.46 -20.71
N ASP A 621 1.80 29.87 -19.83
CA ASP A 621 1.56 31.29 -19.53
C ASP A 621 2.61 31.79 -18.51
N PRO A 622 3.28 32.92 -18.76
CA PRO A 622 4.30 33.49 -17.85
C PRO A 622 3.77 33.72 -16.41
N ARG A 623 2.48 33.96 -16.26
CA ARG A 623 1.85 34.14 -14.94
C ARG A 623 1.92 32.89 -14.09
N PHE A 624 1.98 31.70 -14.71
CA PHE A 624 2.12 30.45 -13.98
C PHE A 624 3.48 30.35 -13.31
N GLU A 625 4.56 30.65 -14.04
CA GLU A 625 5.92 30.67 -13.48
C GLU A 625 6.04 31.71 -12.36
N ALA A 626 5.46 32.90 -12.55
CA ALA A 626 5.44 33.95 -11.53
C ALA A 626 4.72 33.47 -10.24
N LEU A 627 3.58 32.79 -10.36
CA LEU A 627 2.86 32.22 -9.21
C LEU A 627 3.71 31.16 -8.49
N VAL A 628 4.28 30.21 -9.25
CA VAL A 628 5.13 29.15 -8.68
C VAL A 628 6.34 29.73 -7.95
N ALA A 629 6.95 30.80 -8.49
CA ALA A 629 8.07 31.49 -7.87
C ALA A 629 7.70 32.09 -6.50
N THR A 630 6.46 32.59 -6.33
CA THR A 630 6.01 33.13 -5.03
C THR A 630 5.89 32.06 -3.96
N MET A 631 5.69 30.79 -4.35
CA MET A 631 5.58 29.64 -3.44
C MET A 631 6.93 29.22 -2.85
N LYS A 632 8.05 29.66 -3.44
CA LYS A 632 9.41 29.36 -2.98
C LYS A 632 9.66 27.86 -2.77
N PHE A 633 9.22 27.05 -3.71
CA PHE A 633 9.52 25.61 -3.68
C PHE A 633 11.03 25.37 -3.59
N PRO A 634 11.49 24.35 -2.83
CA PRO A 634 12.90 24.00 -2.81
C PRO A 634 13.38 23.60 -4.21
N ALA A 635 14.62 23.95 -4.54
CA ALA A 635 15.21 23.52 -5.80
C ALA A 635 15.18 21.98 -5.91
N PRO A 636 14.92 21.40 -7.09
CA PRO A 636 14.96 19.96 -7.27
C PRO A 636 16.35 19.44 -6.84
N ARG A 637 16.36 18.45 -5.96
CA ARG A 637 17.61 17.75 -5.63
C ARG A 637 18.09 17.00 -6.88
N ARG A 638 19.27 17.39 -7.41
CA ARG A 638 19.92 16.74 -8.54
C ARG A 638 20.37 15.31 -8.19
#